data_6660e62503dcdad9c983caa31d9c9d2e
#
_entry.id   6660e62503dcdad9c983caa31d9c9d2e
#
_cell.length_a   1.000
_cell.length_b   1.000
_cell.length_c   1.000
_cell.angle_alpha   90.00
_cell.angle_beta   90.00
_cell.angle_gamma   90.00
#
_symmetry.space_group_name_H-M   'P 1'
#
loop_
_entity.id
_entity.type
_entity.pdbx_description
1 polymer ?
#
loop_
_entity_poly.entity_id
_entity_poly.type
_entity_poly.pdbx_seq_one_letter_code
_entity_poly.pdbx_strand_id
1 'polypeptide(L)'
;MMKKRHILHWAMGVVMTPLLGSCAFDELHEIAGGGNGVLSFEVGVEQLHDSQGWTRASGPQMRPMHSLELVSAQGDTIYARSQSLGIIKEHSNVSPATRAAAKTTNAFYESFGVIAFNYARTSSWDEVKSSATPSVYNAKASQSQSGGKWVVGSGNYWPGASKNVSFFAYAPFSDDNSCIALSAQKANGVPTITYIVPSTAADQSDLLVATALDQNGSGTSSPALTFSHALCGVKFAVGSMKGINKITKIAISGVYNKGTLEIGGSAWTIDNSSANGSYEITMDQDVSTITNQDITSGDDLLFLMPQEVPSGATLTITADGKEYSTTIAGESWAMGAMVTYKLSINEITGKYEFNVTSSNADQSATSAQITVTSYFEYNDDSSNKKAIKWNVETCGATKCLIGGSDGDISRPVTLSFSANTAASGQDATLQAKSEVGSESSPVDLSIRTKDGNPYKETANCYVVNAPGYYKFPIVYGNGIVGGNFNSSAFNSSNYVTYNGTKMNTLSSAWISGVSSASLVWQDANGLIDNSISIIQDATDNNNKYISFYIPQSSIKQGNAVIAVKNNSKQIMWSWHIWVTALDVYSTQTVTSTHNGTTKQLNFMPVPLGWNSASATVNPKAYTLSVKQEGSGKIANGTVTQAGQTGSASGTCTFYQWGRKDPFPPSNGSNSNITLYAYETTTNPTMKNLAQTNIQTSIMNPLTFYGTGTASWENTSAFDLWNVGNMATDVNFNLVTKSVYDPSPAGFHLPCTAAFNGFTTGNGRWNDTTKGYTFTNGVETYWQACGYRAYDSGSLHNVGSSGYYWSAGPSYTTSGRYLSFSSGGVNPQGSNFRAYGFSVRPVSE
;
A
#
# COMPACT_ATOMS: atom_id res chain seq x y z
N MET A 1 -16.78 8.16 59.30
CA MET A 1 -15.87 7.54 60.27
C MET A 1 -14.65 7.06 59.51
N MET A 2 -13.60 7.79 59.55
CA MET A 2 -12.36 7.50 60.30
C MET A 2 -11.66 6.29 59.71
N LYS A 3 -10.47 6.30 59.29
CA LYS A 3 -9.22 7.04 59.33
C LYS A 3 -8.16 6.08 58.80
N LYS A 4 -7.36 6.51 57.93
CA LYS A 4 -5.95 6.98 58.04
C LYS A 4 -4.92 5.85 58.14
N ARG A 5 -3.98 5.83 57.21
CA ARG A 5 -2.61 6.42 57.20
C ARG A 5 -1.58 5.38 57.63
N HIS A 6 -0.43 5.25 57.19
CA HIS A 6 0.67 6.03 56.60
C HIS A 6 1.88 5.09 56.51
N ILE A 7 2.69 5.27 55.51
CA ILE A 7 4.06 5.87 55.49
C ILE A 7 5.18 4.86 55.82
N LEU A 8 6.02 4.56 54.90
CA LEU A 8 7.34 5.13 54.50
C LEU A 8 8.54 4.71 55.36
N HIS A 9 9.58 4.42 54.72
CA HIS A 9 11.02 4.68 54.94
C HIS A 9 11.94 3.47 55.13
N TRP A 10 12.89 3.40 54.28
CA TRP A 10 14.36 3.52 54.40
C TRP A 10 15.01 2.47 55.31
N ALA A 11 16.17 1.95 55.11
CA ALA A 11 17.36 2.25 54.31
C ALA A 11 18.40 1.14 54.51
N MET A 12 19.29 1.05 53.56
CA MET A 12 20.74 0.81 53.71
C MET A 12 21.26 -0.16 54.74
N GLY A 13 22.15 -1.02 54.26
CA GLY A 13 23.23 -1.56 55.10
C GLY A 13 23.74 -2.90 54.59
N VAL A 14 24.68 -2.92 53.62
CA VAL A 14 26.10 -3.29 53.78
C VAL A 14 26.43 -4.75 54.11
N VAL A 15 26.95 -5.46 53.08
CA VAL A 15 28.11 -6.35 53.07
C VAL A 15 28.23 -7.47 54.09
N MET A 16 28.22 -8.71 53.58
CA MET A 16 29.28 -9.70 53.75
C MET A 16 29.09 -10.93 52.88
N THR A 17 30.03 -11.18 51.98
CA THR A 17 30.34 -12.46 51.38
C THR A 17 30.78 -13.46 52.43
N PRO A 18 30.55 -14.79 52.19
CA PRO A 18 31.64 -15.51 51.66
C PRO A 18 31.31 -16.52 50.54
N LEU A 19 32.25 -16.62 49.64
CA LEU A 19 32.66 -17.70 48.78
C LEU A 19 32.19 -19.11 49.17
N LEU A 20 31.70 -19.84 48.17
CA LEU A 20 32.28 -21.10 47.67
C LEU A 20 31.33 -21.74 46.67
N GLY A 21 31.86 -22.10 45.53
CA GLY A 21 31.40 -23.17 44.70
C GLY A 21 30.95 -22.82 43.31
N SER A 22 31.86 -22.29 42.50
CA SER A 22 32.16 -22.71 41.11
C SER A 22 31.15 -23.59 40.41
N CYS A 23 30.42 -23.06 39.48
CA CYS A 23 30.46 -23.47 38.10
C CYS A 23 30.10 -22.26 37.25
N ALA A 24 31.13 -21.52 36.91
CA ALA A 24 31.06 -20.50 35.88
C ALA A 24 30.83 -21.19 34.54
N PHE A 25 29.65 -21.01 33.94
CA PHE A 25 29.56 -21.09 32.50
C PHE A 25 29.97 -19.75 31.96
N ASP A 26 31.10 -19.76 31.25
CA ASP A 26 31.67 -18.62 30.56
C ASP A 26 30.61 -17.85 29.76
N GLU A 27 30.52 -16.58 30.02
CA GLU A 27 30.12 -15.61 29.03
C GLU A 27 31.09 -15.72 27.85
N LEU A 28 30.64 -16.28 26.74
CA LEU A 28 31.39 -16.26 25.50
C LEU A 28 31.56 -14.80 25.05
N HIS A 29 32.74 -14.26 25.32
CA HIS A 29 33.22 -13.04 24.66
C HIS A 29 33.05 -13.20 23.16
N GLU A 30 32.34 -12.25 22.54
CA GLU A 30 32.42 -11.97 21.10
C GLU A 30 33.90 -11.72 20.74
N ILE A 31 34.57 -12.72 20.22
CA ILE A 31 35.86 -12.55 19.58
C ILE A 31 35.57 -12.11 18.14
N ALA A 32 35.75 -10.84 17.88
CA ALA A 32 35.82 -10.30 16.53
C ALA A 32 36.99 -10.96 15.78
N GLY A 33 36.66 -11.76 14.75
CA GLY A 33 37.63 -12.23 13.76
C GLY A 33 38.17 -13.66 13.94
N GLY A 34 37.43 -14.67 13.42
CA GLY A 34 37.91 -16.03 13.21
C GLY A 34 36.93 -17.10 13.73
N GLY A 35 36.11 -17.67 12.82
CA GLY A 35 35.04 -18.60 13.14
C GLY A 35 35.44 -19.83 13.94
N ASN A 36 35.06 -19.85 15.21
CA ASN A 36 35.05 -21.04 16.05
C ASN A 36 33.90 -21.05 17.05
N GLY A 37 32.79 -20.36 16.74
CA GLY A 37 31.55 -20.45 17.52
C GLY A 37 30.90 -21.83 17.38
N VAL A 38 30.17 -22.30 18.42
CA VAL A 38 29.35 -23.50 18.35
C VAL A 38 28.22 -23.32 17.35
N LEU A 39 27.90 -24.37 16.58
CA LEU A 39 26.78 -24.34 15.63
C LEU A 39 25.47 -24.08 16.37
N SER A 40 24.75 -23.01 15.99
CA SER A 40 23.47 -22.64 16.58
C SER A 40 22.46 -22.23 15.50
N PHE A 41 21.16 -22.43 15.80
CA PHE A 41 20.06 -22.22 14.88
C PHE A 41 18.91 -21.45 15.52
N GLU A 42 18.16 -20.75 14.69
CA GLU A 42 16.78 -20.31 14.96
C GLU A 42 15.86 -21.36 14.33
N VAL A 43 14.83 -21.79 15.06
CA VAL A 43 13.94 -22.88 14.64
C VAL A 43 12.51 -22.37 14.53
N GLY A 44 11.90 -22.59 13.38
CA GLY A 44 10.47 -22.43 13.13
C GLY A 44 9.87 -23.73 12.60
N VAL A 45 8.57 -23.91 12.73
CA VAL A 45 7.81 -25.03 12.16
C VAL A 45 6.68 -24.48 11.29
N GLU A 46 6.52 -25.07 10.10
CA GLU A 46 5.33 -24.82 9.27
C GLU A 46 4.11 -25.38 10.00
N GLN A 47 3.04 -24.60 10.13
CA GLN A 47 1.84 -25.07 10.86
C GLN A 47 0.97 -25.95 9.95
N LEU A 48 0.52 -27.09 10.48
CA LEU A 48 -0.61 -27.82 9.95
C LEU A 48 -1.87 -27.07 10.38
N HIS A 49 -2.57 -26.41 9.47
CA HIS A 49 -3.79 -25.70 9.80
C HIS A 49 -5.03 -26.58 9.67
N ASP A 50 -5.79 -26.64 10.75
CA ASP A 50 -7.17 -27.06 10.76
C ASP A 50 -8.03 -25.81 10.46
N SER A 51 -8.78 -25.85 9.40
CA SER A 51 -9.90 -25.02 8.89
C SER A 51 -10.21 -23.60 9.41
N GLN A 52 -9.30 -22.85 10.04
CA GLN A 52 -9.54 -21.43 10.34
C GLN A 52 -8.31 -20.54 10.14
N GLY A 53 -8.21 -19.92 8.97
CA GLY A 53 -7.26 -18.84 8.69
C GLY A 53 -6.08 -19.20 7.76
N TRP A 54 -6.10 -18.74 6.50
CA TRP A 54 -5.22 -19.17 5.41
C TRP A 54 -4.36 -18.05 4.84
N THR A 55 -3.07 -18.32 4.66
CA THR A 55 -2.20 -17.61 3.72
C THR A 55 -1.27 -18.56 2.97
N ARG A 56 -0.94 -18.20 1.79
CA ARG A 56 -0.44 -18.81 0.57
C ARG A 56 0.76 -19.75 0.62
N ALA A 57 0.70 -20.90 -0.09
CA ALA A 57 1.75 -21.36 -1.01
C ALA A 57 1.23 -22.44 -1.97
N SER A 58 1.86 -22.56 -3.13
CA SER A 58 1.56 -23.50 -4.20
C SER A 58 1.58 -24.96 -3.71
N GLY A 59 0.39 -25.55 -3.60
CA GLY A 59 0.21 -26.94 -3.23
C GLY A 59 -0.47 -27.75 -4.33
N PRO A 60 -0.44 -29.10 -4.26
CA PRO A 60 -0.96 -29.99 -5.26
C PRO A 60 -2.47 -29.83 -5.47
N GLN A 61 -2.91 -30.13 -6.67
CA GLN A 61 -4.32 -30.03 -7.10
C GLN A 61 -5.25 -30.79 -6.15
N MET A 62 -6.32 -30.14 -5.71
CA MET A 62 -7.42 -30.83 -5.04
C MET A 62 -8.07 -31.79 -6.03
N ARG A 63 -8.06 -33.07 -5.71
CA ARG A 63 -8.91 -34.05 -6.40
C ARG A 63 -10.37 -33.82 -6.00
N PRO A 64 -11.33 -34.16 -6.86
CA PRO A 64 -12.77 -34.08 -6.51
C PRO A 64 -13.01 -34.89 -5.23
N MET A 65 -13.88 -34.36 -4.35
CA MET A 65 -14.26 -35.03 -3.12
C MET A 65 -14.94 -36.37 -3.45
N HIS A 66 -14.30 -37.46 -3.03
CA HIS A 66 -14.89 -38.79 -3.13
C HIS A 66 -15.74 -39.07 -1.87
N SER A 67 -16.97 -39.50 -2.08
CA SER A 67 -17.76 -40.13 -1.04
C SER A 67 -17.51 -41.62 -1.13
N LEU A 68 -16.96 -42.17 -0.07
CA LEU A 68 -16.73 -43.60 0.10
C LEU A 68 -17.97 -44.21 0.76
N GLU A 69 -18.50 -45.27 0.19
CA GLU A 69 -19.64 -45.99 0.76
C GLU A 69 -19.08 -47.22 1.53
N LEU A 70 -19.18 -47.21 2.86
CA LEU A 70 -18.82 -48.36 3.72
C LEU A 70 -20.06 -49.20 3.98
N VAL A 71 -20.02 -50.45 3.64
CA VAL A 71 -21.16 -51.35 3.73
C VAL A 71 -20.91 -52.40 4.78
N SER A 72 -21.89 -52.67 5.62
CA SER A 72 -21.89 -53.76 6.59
C SER A 72 -22.30 -55.09 5.92
N ALA A 73 -21.98 -56.22 6.56
CA ALA A 73 -22.41 -57.53 6.11
C ALA A 73 -23.97 -57.66 6.03
N GLN A 74 -24.71 -56.78 6.68
CA GLN A 74 -26.16 -56.76 6.69
C GLN A 74 -26.75 -55.75 5.67
N GLY A 75 -25.86 -55.07 4.91
CA GLY A 75 -26.27 -54.08 3.92
C GLY A 75 -26.55 -52.66 4.47
N ASP A 76 -26.27 -52.41 5.74
CA ASP A 76 -26.34 -51.05 6.29
C ASP A 76 -25.15 -50.24 5.78
N THR A 77 -25.29 -48.93 5.59
CA THR A 77 -24.28 -48.09 4.97
C THR A 77 -23.88 -46.92 5.87
N ILE A 78 -22.56 -46.65 5.94
CA ILE A 78 -21.98 -45.42 6.43
C ILE A 78 -21.21 -44.80 5.26
N TYR A 79 -21.34 -43.51 5.08
CA TYR A 79 -20.56 -42.76 4.07
C TYR A 79 -19.37 -42.09 4.75
N ALA A 80 -18.20 -42.20 4.15
CA ALA A 80 -17.02 -41.45 4.55
C ALA A 80 -16.58 -40.53 3.41
N ARG A 81 -16.42 -39.26 3.69
CA ARG A 81 -15.88 -38.33 2.71
C ARG A 81 -14.48 -37.90 3.11
N SER A 82 -13.52 -38.18 2.25
CA SER A 82 -12.16 -37.71 2.42
C SER A 82 -12.03 -36.23 2.08
N GLN A 83 -11.32 -35.49 2.88
CA GLN A 83 -11.00 -34.11 2.71
C GLN A 83 -9.53 -33.90 2.99
N SER A 84 -8.76 -33.50 1.98
CA SER A 84 -7.34 -33.19 2.16
C SER A 84 -7.14 -31.68 2.26
N LEU A 85 -6.41 -31.27 3.29
CA LEU A 85 -5.97 -29.89 3.49
C LEU A 85 -4.44 -29.87 3.29
N GLY A 86 -3.98 -29.08 2.31
CA GLY A 86 -2.56 -28.92 2.04
C GLY A 86 -1.86 -27.97 3.01
N ILE A 87 -0.53 -28.02 3.04
CA ILE A 87 0.32 -27.13 3.86
C ILE A 87 0.34 -25.73 3.30
N ILE A 88 0.39 -24.76 4.21
CA ILE A 88 0.68 -23.36 3.89
C ILE A 88 2.02 -22.99 4.48
N LYS A 89 2.89 -22.42 3.64
CA LYS A 89 4.16 -21.84 4.07
C LYS A 89 3.95 -20.43 4.60
N GLU A 90 3.77 -20.28 5.90
CA GLU A 90 3.93 -18.99 6.58
C GLU A 90 5.17 -18.99 7.47
N HIS A 91 6.02 -17.99 7.28
CA HIS A 91 7.07 -17.68 8.21
C HIS A 91 6.48 -16.92 9.40
N SER A 92 6.15 -17.62 10.47
CA SER A 92 5.90 -16.98 11.75
C SER A 92 7.09 -17.22 12.68
N ASN A 93 7.73 -16.14 13.13
CA ASN A 93 8.63 -16.18 14.27
C ASN A 93 7.81 -16.48 15.52
N VAL A 94 7.58 -17.74 15.82
CA VAL A 94 6.90 -18.14 17.06
C VAL A 94 7.98 -18.45 18.08
N SER A 95 7.97 -17.71 19.18
CA SER A 95 8.72 -18.07 20.40
C SER A 95 8.38 -19.50 20.80
N PRO A 96 9.37 -20.36 21.05
CA PRO A 96 9.12 -21.75 21.38
C PRO A 96 8.46 -21.85 22.76
N ALA A 97 7.18 -22.23 22.79
CA ALA A 97 6.51 -22.64 23.99
C ALA A 97 6.70 -24.14 24.19
N THR A 98 7.38 -24.45 25.23
CA THR A 98 7.61 -25.69 25.94
C THR A 98 6.76 -26.94 25.63
N ARG A 99 7.47 -28.04 25.31
CA ARG A 99 7.32 -29.45 25.66
C ARG A 99 6.40 -30.39 24.90
N ALA A 100 6.99 -31.48 24.57
CA ALA A 100 6.54 -32.86 24.41
C ALA A 100 6.17 -33.32 23.00
N ALA A 101 6.39 -34.64 22.78
CA ALA A 101 6.13 -35.42 21.58
C ALA A 101 4.94 -34.90 20.77
N ALA A 102 5.20 -34.38 19.62
CA ALA A 102 4.25 -33.59 18.88
C ALA A 102 3.23 -34.45 18.14
N LYS A 103 2.24 -34.93 18.88
CA LYS A 103 0.95 -35.29 18.30
C LYS A 103 -0.06 -34.15 18.37
N THR A 104 0.35 -33.00 18.90
CA THR A 104 -0.45 -31.79 18.94
C THR A 104 0.20 -30.68 18.15
N THR A 105 -0.54 -29.99 17.35
CA THR A 105 -0.23 -29.03 16.31
C THR A 105 0.70 -27.84 16.68
N ASN A 106 1.21 -27.72 17.90
CA ASN A 106 1.86 -26.51 18.42
C ASN A 106 3.14 -26.74 19.24
N ALA A 107 3.74 -27.91 19.30
CA ALA A 107 4.96 -28.15 20.06
C ALA A 107 6.05 -28.79 19.20
N PHE A 108 7.23 -28.21 19.20
CA PHE A 108 8.41 -28.78 18.57
C PHE A 108 9.10 -29.79 19.51
N TYR A 109 9.84 -30.72 18.95
CA TYR A 109 10.60 -31.74 19.71
C TYR A 109 11.66 -31.10 20.61
N GLU A 110 12.06 -31.82 21.69
CA GLU A 110 13.13 -31.38 22.60
C GLU A 110 14.52 -31.40 21.95
N SER A 111 14.66 -32.13 20.85
CA SER A 111 15.90 -32.26 20.10
C SER A 111 15.63 -32.64 18.65
N PHE A 112 16.59 -32.32 17.79
CA PHE A 112 16.57 -32.71 16.39
C PHE A 112 17.97 -33.10 15.90
N GLY A 113 18.04 -33.81 14.79
CA GLY A 113 19.28 -34.23 14.16
C GLY A 113 19.76 -33.22 13.12
N VAL A 114 21.06 -33.00 13.06
CA VAL A 114 21.72 -32.12 12.08
C VAL A 114 22.79 -32.89 11.32
N ILE A 115 22.79 -32.74 10.00
CA ILE A 115 23.84 -33.14 9.08
C ILE A 115 24.33 -31.89 8.37
N ALA A 116 25.65 -31.67 8.32
CA ALA A 116 26.21 -30.48 7.67
C ALA A 116 27.35 -30.81 6.72
N PHE A 117 27.48 -30.05 5.65
CA PHE A 117 28.51 -30.17 4.64
C PHE A 117 29.27 -28.85 4.50
N ASN A 118 30.61 -28.93 4.59
CA ASN A 118 31.51 -27.78 4.43
C ASN A 118 32.16 -27.81 3.06
N TYR A 119 32.14 -26.71 2.33
CA TYR A 119 32.78 -26.58 1.02
C TYR A 119 33.35 -25.19 0.81
N ALA A 120 34.05 -24.97 -0.30
CA ALA A 120 34.66 -23.68 -0.59
C ALA A 120 33.62 -22.59 -0.72
N ARG A 121 33.89 -21.40 -0.19
CA ARG A 121 32.95 -20.26 -0.25
C ARG A 121 32.60 -19.80 -1.67
N THR A 122 33.43 -20.13 -2.63
CA THR A 122 33.23 -19.84 -4.07
C THR A 122 32.27 -20.80 -4.75
N SER A 123 31.83 -21.86 -4.06
CA SER A 123 30.94 -22.90 -4.60
C SER A 123 29.58 -22.85 -3.90
N SER A 124 28.55 -23.31 -4.59
CA SER A 124 27.20 -23.54 -4.06
C SER A 124 27.01 -25.03 -3.72
N TRP A 125 25.96 -25.31 -2.93
CA TRP A 125 25.55 -26.68 -2.63
C TRP A 125 25.27 -27.49 -3.91
N ASP A 126 24.58 -26.89 -4.86
CA ASP A 126 24.22 -27.56 -6.11
C ASP A 126 25.44 -28.02 -6.93
N GLU A 127 26.55 -27.28 -6.86
CA GLU A 127 27.78 -27.63 -7.57
C GLU A 127 28.57 -28.79 -6.87
N VAL A 128 28.48 -28.90 -5.54
CA VAL A 128 29.31 -29.85 -4.77
C VAL A 128 28.55 -31.06 -4.28
N LYS A 129 27.21 -31.06 -4.29
CA LYS A 129 26.39 -32.11 -3.66
C LYS A 129 26.73 -33.55 -4.11
N SER A 130 27.14 -33.74 -5.37
CA SER A 130 27.48 -35.06 -5.90
C SER A 130 28.78 -35.65 -5.36
N SER A 131 29.67 -34.84 -4.77
CA SER A 131 31.00 -35.25 -4.27
C SER A 131 31.21 -34.90 -2.79
N ALA A 132 30.41 -34.00 -2.22
CA ALA A 132 30.56 -33.60 -0.83
C ALA A 132 30.18 -34.73 0.14
N THR A 133 30.97 -34.88 1.21
CA THR A 133 30.66 -35.77 2.33
C THR A 133 30.35 -34.95 3.59
N PRO A 134 29.50 -35.46 4.51
CA PRO A 134 29.17 -34.73 5.72
C PRO A 134 30.39 -34.42 6.58
N SER A 135 30.55 -33.16 6.97
CA SER A 135 31.53 -32.74 7.98
C SER A 135 30.95 -32.84 9.39
N VAL A 136 29.65 -32.71 9.55
CA VAL A 136 28.88 -33.03 10.76
C VAL A 136 27.84 -34.08 10.37
N TYR A 137 27.73 -35.13 11.12
CA TYR A 137 26.79 -36.20 10.82
C TYR A 137 26.00 -36.58 12.06
N ASN A 138 24.68 -36.54 11.92
CA ASN A 138 23.71 -36.92 12.96
C ASN A 138 24.00 -36.30 14.34
N ALA A 139 24.38 -35.05 14.36
CA ALA A 139 24.62 -34.36 15.61
C ALA A 139 23.30 -33.84 16.24
N LYS A 140 23.12 -34.13 17.54
CA LYS A 140 21.95 -33.73 18.29
C LYS A 140 22.00 -32.22 18.57
N ALA A 141 20.96 -31.49 18.18
CA ALA A 141 20.71 -30.11 18.55
C ALA A 141 19.59 -30.02 19.60
N SER A 142 19.82 -29.21 20.64
CA SER A 142 18.84 -28.97 21.72
C SER A 142 18.88 -27.52 22.18
N GLN A 143 17.83 -27.06 22.88
CA GLN A 143 17.83 -25.71 23.44
C GLN A 143 18.69 -25.65 24.70
N SER A 144 19.55 -24.66 24.80
CA SER A 144 20.35 -24.42 26.02
C SER A 144 19.49 -23.90 27.21
N GLN A 145 18.40 -23.23 26.92
CA GLN A 145 17.37 -22.74 27.85
C GLN A 145 16.04 -22.64 27.10
N SER A 146 14.91 -22.72 27.83
CA SER A 146 13.57 -22.52 27.23
C SER A 146 13.49 -21.16 26.56
N GLY A 147 13.22 -21.13 25.26
CA GLY A 147 13.20 -19.91 24.43
C GLY A 147 14.57 -19.43 23.92
N GLY A 148 15.66 -20.16 24.21
CA GLY A 148 17.01 -19.86 23.70
C GLY A 148 17.29 -20.42 22.32
N LYS A 149 18.48 -20.12 21.78
CA LYS A 149 18.95 -20.70 20.52
C LYS A 149 19.11 -22.23 20.63
N TRP A 150 18.90 -22.91 19.53
CA TRP A 150 19.19 -24.34 19.41
C TRP A 150 20.66 -24.52 19.14
N VAL A 151 21.34 -25.35 19.94
CA VAL A 151 22.80 -25.55 19.91
C VAL A 151 23.10 -26.98 19.64
N VAL A 152 24.03 -27.23 18.74
CA VAL A 152 24.57 -28.57 18.48
C VAL A 152 25.60 -28.92 19.56
N GLY A 153 25.61 -30.15 20.02
CA GLY A 153 26.51 -30.64 21.07
C GLY A 153 27.99 -30.31 20.81
N SER A 154 28.79 -30.33 21.86
CA SER A 154 30.21 -29.95 21.86
C SER A 154 31.02 -30.66 20.76
N GLY A 155 31.98 -29.97 20.15
CA GLY A 155 32.83 -30.48 19.08
C GLY A 155 32.37 -30.10 17.65
N ASN A 156 31.21 -29.45 17.52
CA ASN A 156 30.67 -29.00 16.23
C ASN A 156 30.76 -27.47 16.15
N TYR A 157 31.72 -26.99 15.37
CA TYR A 157 32.01 -25.55 15.25
C TYR A 157 31.88 -25.03 13.83
N TRP A 158 31.67 -23.74 13.67
CA TRP A 158 31.67 -23.08 12.37
C TRP A 158 33.05 -23.19 11.71
N PRO A 159 33.13 -23.53 10.40
CA PRO A 159 34.39 -23.85 9.72
C PRO A 159 35.21 -22.61 9.32
N GLY A 160 34.74 -21.43 9.55
CA GLY A 160 35.41 -20.18 9.20
C GLY A 160 34.96 -19.54 7.90
N ALA A 161 35.25 -18.24 7.73
CA ALA A 161 34.75 -17.39 6.64
C ALA A 161 35.17 -17.81 5.22
N SER A 162 36.15 -18.70 5.06
CA SER A 162 36.54 -19.24 3.76
C SER A 162 35.66 -20.38 3.26
N LYS A 163 34.70 -20.81 4.05
CA LYS A 163 33.78 -21.91 3.75
C LYS A 163 32.33 -21.48 3.69
N ASN A 164 31.53 -22.18 2.90
CA ASN A 164 30.09 -22.27 3.04
C ASN A 164 29.72 -23.55 3.75
N VAL A 165 28.55 -23.56 4.39
CA VAL A 165 27.95 -24.70 5.07
C VAL A 165 26.52 -24.88 4.62
N SER A 166 26.15 -26.09 4.23
CA SER A 166 24.76 -26.47 4.03
C SER A 166 24.31 -27.44 5.11
N PHE A 167 23.18 -27.10 5.74
CA PHE A 167 22.59 -27.86 6.83
C PHE A 167 21.35 -28.60 6.37
N PHE A 168 21.22 -29.82 6.83
CA PHE A 168 20.06 -30.70 6.68
C PHE A 168 19.64 -31.15 8.07
N ALA A 169 18.39 -30.86 8.44
CA ALA A 169 17.90 -31.16 9.78
C ALA A 169 16.60 -31.96 9.72
N TYR A 170 16.35 -32.74 10.75
CA TYR A 170 15.18 -33.58 10.87
C TYR A 170 14.81 -33.77 12.35
N ALA A 171 13.53 -33.94 12.63
CA ALA A 171 13.00 -34.18 13.97
C ALA A 171 11.88 -35.25 13.92
N PRO A 172 11.73 -36.12 14.94
CA PRO A 172 12.56 -36.25 16.16
C PRO A 172 13.96 -36.77 15.87
N PHE A 173 14.87 -36.64 16.82
CA PHE A 173 16.24 -37.16 16.70
C PHE A 173 16.26 -38.71 16.57
N SER A 174 17.07 -39.25 15.68
CA SER A 174 17.06 -40.70 15.33
C SER A 174 17.33 -41.63 16.49
N ASP A 175 18.19 -41.22 17.42
CA ASP A 175 18.50 -42.08 18.58
C ASP A 175 17.33 -42.15 19.57
N ASP A 176 16.42 -41.15 19.48
CA ASP A 176 15.18 -41.06 20.26
C ASP A 176 14.02 -41.75 19.51
N ASN A 177 14.20 -42.16 18.23
CA ASN A 177 13.17 -42.78 17.39
C ASN A 177 13.74 -43.87 16.43
N SER A 178 13.53 -45.13 16.76
CA SER A 178 14.02 -46.29 16.01
C SER A 178 13.40 -46.46 14.61
N CYS A 179 12.40 -45.66 14.25
CA CYS A 179 11.75 -45.72 12.94
C CYS A 179 12.49 -44.88 11.88
N ILE A 180 13.49 -44.10 12.29
CA ILE A 180 14.31 -43.24 11.43
C ILE A 180 15.66 -43.92 11.17
N ALA A 181 15.96 -44.19 9.91
CA ALA A 181 17.30 -44.63 9.47
C ALA A 181 17.88 -43.62 8.47
N LEU A 182 19.05 -43.07 8.75
CA LEU A 182 19.75 -42.12 7.91
C LEU A 182 20.62 -42.80 6.84
N SER A 183 20.87 -42.11 5.72
CA SER A 183 21.92 -42.48 4.77
C SER A 183 23.29 -42.60 5.47
N ALA A 184 24.21 -43.40 4.95
CA ALA A 184 25.50 -43.62 5.58
C ALA A 184 26.32 -42.33 5.75
N GLN A 185 27.11 -42.23 6.83
CA GLN A 185 27.92 -41.05 7.16
C GLN A 185 28.87 -40.61 6.03
N LYS A 186 29.33 -41.54 5.19
CA LYS A 186 30.24 -41.27 4.06
C LYS A 186 29.49 -41.21 2.72
N ALA A 187 28.17 -41.19 2.72
CA ALA A 187 27.42 -41.08 1.49
C ALA A 187 27.56 -39.66 0.92
N ASN A 188 27.76 -39.59 -0.39
CA ASN A 188 27.70 -38.33 -1.13
C ASN A 188 26.24 -37.99 -1.47
N GLY A 189 25.99 -36.75 -1.71
CA GLY A 189 24.66 -36.28 -2.13
C GLY A 189 23.82 -35.72 -0.97
N VAL A 190 22.56 -35.46 -1.28
CA VAL A 190 21.59 -35.03 -0.27
C VAL A 190 21.35 -36.16 0.73
N PRO A 191 21.46 -35.91 2.06
CA PRO A 191 21.22 -36.99 3.04
C PRO A 191 19.74 -37.41 2.98
N THR A 192 19.52 -38.70 3.15
CA THR A 192 18.20 -39.32 3.10
C THR A 192 17.78 -39.91 4.44
N ILE A 193 16.46 -39.93 4.65
CA ILE A 193 15.79 -40.60 5.74
C ILE A 193 14.97 -41.75 5.17
N THR A 194 15.21 -42.96 5.63
CA THR A 194 14.30 -44.09 5.47
C THR A 194 13.44 -44.14 6.73
N TYR A 195 12.13 -44.11 6.56
CA TYR A 195 11.17 -44.11 7.67
C TYR A 195 10.22 -45.31 7.56
N ILE A 196 9.91 -45.92 8.70
CA ILE A 196 8.92 -46.97 8.82
C ILE A 196 7.86 -46.49 9.79
N VAL A 197 6.63 -46.39 9.32
CA VAL A 197 5.51 -45.94 10.15
C VAL A 197 5.16 -46.99 11.20
N PRO A 198 5.21 -46.71 12.52
CA PRO A 198 4.80 -47.62 13.58
C PRO A 198 3.33 -48.05 13.40
N SER A 199 3.06 -49.32 13.71
CA SER A 199 1.70 -49.90 13.60
C SER A 199 0.73 -49.38 14.64
N THR A 200 1.24 -49.00 15.83
CA THR A 200 0.44 -48.42 16.91
C THR A 200 0.33 -46.91 16.73
N ALA A 201 -0.87 -46.37 16.69
CA ALA A 201 -1.09 -44.93 16.55
C ALA A 201 -0.33 -44.11 17.60
N ALA A 202 -0.36 -44.53 18.87
CA ALA A 202 0.34 -43.87 19.97
C ALA A 202 1.85 -43.76 19.83
N ASP A 203 2.47 -44.71 19.12
CA ASP A 203 3.93 -44.74 18.87
C ASP A 203 4.33 -43.90 17.65
N GLN A 204 3.39 -43.44 16.85
CA GLN A 204 3.69 -42.63 15.67
C GLN A 204 4.09 -41.20 16.07
N SER A 205 5.09 -40.69 15.39
CA SER A 205 5.58 -39.30 15.54
C SER A 205 5.50 -38.57 14.21
N ASP A 206 5.25 -37.30 14.26
CA ASP A 206 5.29 -36.45 13.06
C ASP A 206 6.76 -36.22 12.66
N LEU A 207 7.16 -36.70 11.47
CA LEU A 207 8.49 -36.47 10.96
C LEU A 207 8.60 -35.10 10.32
N LEU A 208 9.51 -34.29 10.84
CA LEU A 208 9.79 -32.95 10.36
C LEU A 208 11.15 -32.85 9.70
N VAL A 209 11.28 -32.08 8.63
CA VAL A 209 12.54 -31.86 7.90
C VAL A 209 12.76 -30.39 7.61
N ALA A 210 14.02 -29.93 7.63
CA ALA A 210 14.41 -28.57 7.30
C ALA A 210 15.77 -28.52 6.61
N THR A 211 16.03 -27.49 5.81
CA THR A 211 17.34 -27.21 5.22
C THR A 211 17.72 -25.75 5.34
N ALA A 212 19.01 -25.46 5.46
CA ALA A 212 19.58 -24.13 5.29
C ALA A 212 20.87 -24.27 4.45
N LEU A 213 20.74 -23.98 3.15
CA LEU A 213 21.81 -24.17 2.18
C LEU A 213 22.70 -22.91 2.08
N ASP A 214 23.97 -23.11 1.68
CA ASP A 214 24.94 -22.07 1.34
C ASP A 214 25.18 -21.00 2.44
N GLN A 215 25.11 -21.41 3.71
CA GLN A 215 25.32 -20.53 4.84
C GLN A 215 26.78 -20.11 4.98
N ASN A 216 27.04 -18.86 5.35
CA ASN A 216 28.39 -18.39 5.57
C ASN A 216 29.04 -19.08 6.78
N GLY A 217 30.16 -19.74 6.57
CA GLY A 217 30.88 -20.48 7.61
C GLY A 217 31.55 -19.61 8.69
N SER A 218 31.44 -18.27 8.65
CA SER A 218 31.99 -17.38 9.68
C SER A 218 31.29 -17.47 11.03
N GLY A 219 30.04 -17.98 11.07
CA GLY A 219 29.29 -18.12 12.31
C GLY A 219 28.79 -16.83 12.92
N THR A 220 28.70 -15.75 12.13
CA THR A 220 28.25 -14.44 12.60
C THR A 220 26.73 -14.34 12.81
N SER A 221 25.95 -15.32 12.29
CA SER A 221 24.49 -15.39 12.47
C SER A 221 24.08 -16.85 12.65
N SER A 222 23.00 -17.09 13.40
CA SER A 222 22.35 -18.40 13.49
C SER A 222 21.42 -18.58 12.30
N PRO A 223 21.60 -19.56 11.42
CA PRO A 223 20.68 -19.83 10.32
C PRO A 223 19.29 -20.18 10.83
N ALA A 224 18.26 -19.75 10.11
CA ALA A 224 16.90 -20.16 10.35
C ALA A 224 16.67 -21.56 9.74
N LEU A 225 16.18 -22.51 10.53
CA LEU A 225 15.68 -23.80 10.11
C LEU A 225 14.16 -23.81 10.22
N THR A 226 13.47 -23.71 9.12
CA THR A 226 12.01 -23.84 9.06
C THR A 226 11.68 -25.30 8.74
N PHE A 227 11.13 -26.00 9.73
CA PHE A 227 10.75 -27.40 9.59
C PHE A 227 9.40 -27.55 8.92
N SER A 228 9.29 -28.43 7.94
CA SER A 228 8.06 -28.84 7.28
C SER A 228 7.73 -30.29 7.61
N HIS A 229 6.42 -30.60 7.60
CA HIS A 229 5.91 -31.94 7.88
C HIS A 229 6.21 -32.88 6.72
N ALA A 230 6.85 -34.02 6.99
CA ALA A 230 7.23 -34.98 5.99
C ALA A 230 6.20 -36.11 5.81
N LEU A 231 5.30 -36.34 6.76
CA LEU A 231 4.28 -37.37 6.70
C LEU A 231 2.90 -36.74 6.32
N CYS A 232 1.91 -37.62 6.11
CA CYS A 232 0.51 -37.24 5.97
C CYS A 232 -0.23 -37.49 7.28
N GLY A 233 -0.87 -36.48 7.83
CA GLY A 233 -1.77 -36.65 8.96
C GLY A 233 -3.13 -37.20 8.49
N VAL A 234 -3.69 -38.17 9.19
CA VAL A 234 -5.02 -38.73 8.91
C VAL A 234 -5.86 -38.69 10.18
N LYS A 235 -7.03 -38.07 10.11
CA LYS A 235 -7.99 -37.97 11.23
C LYS A 235 -9.39 -38.29 10.78
N PHE A 236 -10.27 -38.55 11.76
CA PHE A 236 -11.67 -38.84 11.54
C PHE A 236 -12.56 -37.83 12.26
N ALA A 237 -13.65 -37.46 11.60
CA ALA A 237 -14.66 -36.57 12.10
C ALA A 237 -16.07 -37.18 11.88
N VAL A 238 -17.02 -36.70 12.64
CA VAL A 238 -18.45 -37.07 12.48
C VAL A 238 -19.17 -35.95 11.75
N GLY A 239 -19.89 -36.29 10.69
CA GLY A 239 -20.90 -35.43 10.07
C GLY A 239 -22.23 -35.57 10.82
N SER A 240 -23.12 -36.44 10.31
CA SER A 240 -24.38 -36.79 10.96
C SER A 240 -24.49 -38.31 11.05
N MET A 241 -24.48 -38.83 12.28
CA MET A 241 -24.55 -40.26 12.58
C MET A 241 -25.86 -40.62 13.26
N LYS A 242 -26.93 -39.89 12.95
CA LYS A 242 -28.27 -40.12 13.57
C LYS A 242 -28.74 -41.56 13.39
N GLY A 243 -28.92 -42.28 14.50
CA GLY A 243 -29.28 -43.70 14.53
C GLY A 243 -28.12 -44.65 14.77
N ILE A 244 -26.90 -44.15 14.78
CA ILE A 244 -25.68 -44.82 15.32
C ILE A 244 -25.35 -44.19 16.67
N ASN A 245 -25.13 -44.99 17.69
CA ASN A 245 -24.90 -44.51 19.04
C ASN A 245 -23.38 -44.38 19.30
N LYS A 246 -22.62 -45.39 18.89
CA LYS A 246 -21.22 -45.48 19.32
C LYS A 246 -20.30 -46.00 18.22
N ILE A 247 -19.12 -45.38 18.05
CA ILE A 247 -18.00 -45.93 17.28
C ILE A 247 -16.99 -46.50 18.27
N THR A 248 -16.59 -47.76 18.06
CA THR A 248 -15.67 -48.51 18.94
C THR A 248 -14.32 -48.75 18.30
N LYS A 249 -14.22 -48.73 16.95
CA LYS A 249 -13.01 -48.98 16.25
C LYS A 249 -12.97 -48.33 14.87
N ILE A 250 -11.81 -47.82 14.49
CA ILE A 250 -11.48 -47.37 13.13
C ILE A 250 -10.19 -48.09 12.72
N ALA A 251 -10.16 -48.71 11.54
CA ALA A 251 -8.97 -49.38 11.04
C ALA A 251 -8.69 -49.01 9.56
N ILE A 252 -7.45 -48.74 9.27
CA ILE A 252 -6.92 -48.62 7.90
C ILE A 252 -5.91 -49.78 7.70
N SER A 253 -6.02 -50.50 6.60
CA SER A 253 -5.11 -51.60 6.30
C SER A 253 -4.75 -51.66 4.81
N GLY A 254 -3.63 -52.32 4.49
CA GLY A 254 -3.16 -52.53 3.12
C GLY A 254 -2.50 -51.28 2.48
N VAL A 255 -2.01 -50.35 3.29
CA VAL A 255 -1.29 -49.17 2.82
C VAL A 255 0.24 -49.33 2.92
N TYR A 256 0.98 -48.52 2.15
CA TYR A 256 2.46 -48.52 2.27
C TYR A 256 2.88 -47.91 3.61
N ASN A 257 3.80 -48.54 4.31
CA ASN A 257 4.29 -48.11 5.62
C ASN A 257 5.79 -47.72 5.65
N LYS A 258 6.48 -47.79 4.50
CA LYS A 258 7.92 -47.51 4.42
C LYS A 258 8.28 -46.70 3.16
N GLY A 259 9.20 -45.79 3.32
CA GLY A 259 9.74 -44.98 2.20
C GLY A 259 11.05 -44.32 2.56
N THR A 260 11.66 -43.69 1.56
CA THR A 260 12.90 -42.92 1.69
C THR A 260 12.67 -41.50 1.17
N LEU A 261 13.10 -40.51 1.94
CA LEU A 261 12.98 -39.07 1.63
C LEU A 261 14.38 -38.43 1.63
N GLU A 262 14.71 -37.65 0.63
CA GLU A 262 15.81 -36.68 0.73
C GLU A 262 15.43 -35.56 1.70
N ILE A 263 16.32 -35.24 2.65
CA ILE A 263 16.03 -34.16 3.63
C ILE A 263 15.92 -32.82 2.88
N GLY A 264 14.75 -32.20 2.94
CA GLY A 264 14.39 -31.00 2.15
C GLY A 264 13.83 -31.33 0.77
N GLY A 265 13.66 -32.58 0.42
CA GLY A 265 12.95 -33.04 -0.78
C GLY A 265 11.45 -32.85 -0.65
N SER A 266 10.75 -32.84 -1.79
CA SER A 266 9.30 -32.66 -1.87
C SER A 266 8.48 -33.92 -2.08
N ALA A 267 9.14 -35.09 -2.19
CA ALA A 267 8.49 -36.35 -2.49
C ALA A 267 9.24 -37.54 -1.87
N TRP A 268 8.46 -38.52 -1.45
CA TRP A 268 8.94 -39.81 -0.96
C TRP A 268 9.18 -40.79 -2.09
N THR A 269 10.22 -41.56 -1.98
CA THR A 269 10.38 -42.82 -2.73
C THR A 269 9.80 -43.94 -1.89
N ILE A 270 8.63 -44.41 -2.27
CA ILE A 270 7.87 -45.43 -1.52
C ILE A 270 8.48 -46.83 -1.78
N ASP A 271 8.61 -47.63 -0.72
CA ASP A 271 8.94 -49.06 -0.84
C ASP A 271 7.66 -49.84 -1.23
N ASN A 272 7.49 -50.11 -2.51
CA ASN A 272 6.28 -50.77 -3.05
C ASN A 272 6.06 -52.19 -2.51
N SER A 273 7.07 -52.80 -1.86
CA SER A 273 6.90 -54.09 -1.16
C SER A 273 6.30 -53.98 0.23
N SER A 274 6.09 -52.72 0.71
CA SER A 274 5.63 -52.42 2.08
C SER A 274 4.12 -52.17 2.19
N ALA A 275 3.29 -52.64 1.24
CA ALA A 275 1.82 -52.46 1.25
C ALA A 275 1.14 -53.37 2.30
N ASN A 276 1.63 -53.40 3.52
CA ASN A 276 1.18 -54.20 4.62
C ASN A 276 0.91 -53.40 5.90
N GLY A 277 0.96 -52.07 5.79
CA GLY A 277 0.61 -51.18 6.89
C GLY A 277 -0.83 -51.41 7.34
N SER A 278 -0.99 -51.58 8.64
CA SER A 278 -2.31 -51.72 9.28
C SER A 278 -2.32 -50.90 10.56
N TYR A 279 -3.29 -50.05 10.70
CA TYR A 279 -3.40 -49.10 11.78
C TYR A 279 -4.81 -49.17 12.35
N GLU A 280 -4.90 -49.36 13.66
CA GLU A 280 -6.16 -49.50 14.37
C GLU A 280 -6.25 -48.48 15.51
N ILE A 281 -7.36 -47.77 15.59
CA ILE A 281 -7.72 -46.89 16.67
C ILE A 281 -8.91 -47.50 17.38
N THR A 282 -8.75 -47.94 18.62
CA THR A 282 -9.81 -48.42 19.49
C THR A 282 -10.32 -47.25 20.33
N MET A 283 -11.63 -47.01 20.35
CA MET A 283 -12.22 -45.90 21.04
C MET A 283 -13.56 -46.31 21.68
N ASP A 284 -14.11 -45.42 22.49
CA ASP A 284 -15.46 -45.55 23.05
C ASP A 284 -16.22 -44.22 22.82
N GLN A 285 -16.36 -43.86 21.54
CA GLN A 285 -16.88 -42.57 21.16
C GLN A 285 -18.41 -42.60 20.97
N ASP A 286 -19.15 -41.89 21.82
CA ASP A 286 -20.58 -41.61 21.56
C ASP A 286 -20.70 -40.62 20.42
N VAL A 287 -21.45 -40.99 19.38
CA VAL A 287 -21.68 -40.16 18.18
C VAL A 287 -23.15 -39.80 17.99
N SER A 288 -24.01 -40.21 18.92
CA SER A 288 -25.47 -40.03 18.82
C SER A 288 -25.92 -38.57 18.86
N THR A 289 -25.16 -37.72 19.54
CA THR A 289 -25.49 -36.31 19.80
C THR A 289 -24.52 -35.31 19.20
N ILE A 290 -23.41 -35.77 18.64
CA ILE A 290 -22.37 -34.90 18.06
C ILE A 290 -22.54 -34.79 16.54
N THR A 291 -22.26 -33.62 16.00
CA THR A 291 -22.25 -33.33 14.57
C THR A 291 -21.08 -32.41 14.26
N ASN A 292 -20.45 -32.59 13.11
CA ASN A 292 -19.35 -31.73 12.59
C ASN A 292 -18.18 -31.60 13.59
N GLN A 293 -17.83 -32.70 14.26
CA GLN A 293 -16.81 -32.73 15.29
C GLN A 293 -15.78 -33.84 15.00
N ASP A 294 -14.50 -33.53 15.23
CA ASP A 294 -13.41 -34.51 15.18
C ASP A 294 -13.59 -35.55 16.30
N ILE A 295 -13.37 -36.81 15.97
CA ILE A 295 -13.44 -37.96 16.90
C ILE A 295 -12.08 -38.60 17.13
N THR A 296 -11.05 -38.18 16.41
CA THR A 296 -9.66 -38.57 16.65
C THR A 296 -8.81 -37.34 16.85
N SER A 297 -7.98 -37.36 17.89
CA SER A 297 -7.03 -36.27 18.22
C SER A 297 -5.92 -36.82 19.14
N GLY A 298 -4.85 -36.09 19.32
CA GLY A 298 -3.76 -36.50 20.18
C GLY A 298 -3.19 -37.88 19.76
N ASP A 299 -3.25 -38.86 20.64
CA ASP A 299 -2.69 -40.22 20.39
C ASP A 299 -3.42 -41.02 19.31
N ASP A 300 -4.64 -40.61 18.96
CA ASP A 300 -5.46 -41.21 17.91
C ASP A 300 -5.25 -40.58 16.54
N LEU A 301 -4.43 -39.53 16.43
CA LEU A 301 -4.05 -38.97 15.16
C LEU A 301 -3.02 -39.87 14.48
N LEU A 302 -3.27 -40.25 13.22
CA LEU A 302 -2.34 -41.08 12.44
C LEU A 302 -1.38 -40.20 11.62
N PHE A 303 -0.10 -40.52 11.66
CA PHE A 303 0.92 -40.00 10.75
C PHE A 303 1.36 -41.08 9.80
N LEU A 304 0.86 -41.05 8.56
CA LEU A 304 1.02 -42.10 7.59
C LEU A 304 1.99 -41.70 6.46
N MET A 305 2.51 -42.71 5.76
CA MET A 305 3.36 -42.48 4.61
C MET A 305 2.61 -41.75 3.50
N PRO A 306 3.11 -40.63 2.99
CA PRO A 306 2.53 -39.93 1.81
C PRO A 306 2.55 -40.86 0.60
N GLN A 307 1.35 -41.11 0.01
CA GLN A 307 1.23 -42.12 -1.04
C GLN A 307 -0.01 -41.93 -1.88
N GLU A 308 -0.02 -42.48 -3.11
CA GLU A 308 -1.24 -42.92 -3.77
C GLU A 308 -1.62 -44.27 -3.13
N VAL A 309 -2.80 -44.32 -2.53
CA VAL A 309 -3.24 -45.48 -1.74
C VAL A 309 -3.41 -46.70 -2.65
N PRO A 310 -2.78 -47.85 -2.34
CA PRO A 310 -2.79 -49.02 -3.20
C PRO A 310 -4.17 -49.69 -3.30
N SER A 311 -4.38 -50.49 -4.36
CA SER A 311 -5.68 -51.10 -4.69
C SER A 311 -6.27 -52.07 -3.66
N GLY A 312 -5.44 -52.56 -2.76
CA GLY A 312 -5.88 -53.48 -1.69
C GLY A 312 -6.18 -52.80 -0.37
N ALA A 313 -6.01 -51.50 -0.28
CA ALA A 313 -6.21 -50.76 0.96
C ALA A 313 -7.67 -50.62 1.35
N THR A 314 -7.97 -50.78 2.63
CA THR A 314 -9.35 -50.72 3.15
C THR A 314 -9.44 -49.81 4.38
N LEU A 315 -10.60 -49.17 4.50
CA LEU A 315 -11.07 -48.47 5.70
C LEU A 315 -12.21 -49.25 6.30
N THR A 316 -12.14 -49.56 7.59
CA THR A 316 -13.17 -50.27 8.35
C THR A 316 -13.55 -49.46 9.59
N ILE A 317 -14.84 -49.27 9.81
CA ILE A 317 -15.43 -48.63 10.99
C ILE A 317 -16.28 -49.64 11.73
N THR A 318 -16.05 -49.82 13.04
CA THR A 318 -16.94 -50.61 13.88
C THR A 318 -17.83 -49.66 14.67
N ALA A 319 -19.14 -49.73 14.41
CA ALA A 319 -20.14 -48.90 15.04
C ALA A 319 -21.33 -49.72 15.48
N ASP A 320 -21.82 -49.54 16.74
CA ASP A 320 -22.88 -50.32 17.38
C ASP A 320 -22.71 -51.84 17.21
N GLY A 321 -21.43 -52.30 17.26
CA GLY A 321 -21.05 -53.73 17.14
C GLY A 321 -21.08 -54.29 15.72
N LYS A 322 -21.33 -53.45 14.68
CA LYS A 322 -21.27 -53.81 13.25
C LYS A 322 -20.02 -53.27 12.62
N GLU A 323 -19.39 -54.04 11.73
CA GLU A 323 -18.28 -53.60 10.90
C GLU A 323 -18.81 -53.10 9.54
N TYR A 324 -18.36 -51.86 9.17
CA TYR A 324 -18.61 -51.22 7.89
C TYR A 324 -17.27 -51.05 7.17
N SER A 325 -17.13 -51.57 5.98
CA SER A 325 -15.83 -51.55 5.28
C SER A 325 -15.99 -51.10 3.83
N THR A 326 -14.92 -50.48 3.31
CA THR A 326 -14.80 -50.13 1.90
C THR A 326 -13.32 -50.09 1.49
N THR A 327 -13.06 -50.13 0.19
CA THR A 327 -11.74 -49.83 -0.35
C THR A 327 -11.49 -48.34 -0.39
N ILE A 328 -10.28 -47.92 0.00
CA ILE A 328 -9.80 -46.55 -0.15
C ILE A 328 -8.76 -46.42 -1.26
N ALA A 329 -8.74 -47.38 -2.16
CA ALA A 329 -7.84 -47.38 -3.31
C ALA A 329 -7.96 -46.10 -4.16
N GLY A 330 -6.83 -45.52 -4.54
CA GLY A 330 -6.79 -44.32 -5.35
C GLY A 330 -6.97 -43.01 -4.59
N GLU A 331 -7.18 -43.06 -3.25
CA GLU A 331 -7.01 -41.88 -2.41
C GLU A 331 -5.56 -41.39 -2.49
N SER A 332 -5.35 -40.08 -2.40
CA SER A 332 -4.02 -39.47 -2.43
C SER A 332 -3.71 -38.81 -1.11
N TRP A 333 -2.68 -39.29 -0.45
CA TRP A 333 -2.16 -38.73 0.78
C TRP A 333 -0.87 -37.97 0.48
N ALA A 334 -0.96 -36.64 0.43
CA ALA A 334 0.20 -35.79 0.11
C ALA A 334 1.11 -35.58 1.33
N MET A 335 2.41 -35.41 1.06
CA MET A 335 3.39 -35.03 2.07
C MET A 335 2.94 -33.73 2.75
N GLY A 336 2.88 -33.74 4.09
CA GLY A 336 2.53 -32.61 4.91
C GLY A 336 1.06 -32.20 4.82
N ALA A 337 0.18 -33.02 4.26
CA ALA A 337 -1.26 -32.76 4.27
C ALA A 337 -1.91 -33.37 5.51
N MET A 338 -3.04 -32.81 5.91
CA MET A 338 -3.97 -33.41 6.84
C MET A 338 -5.19 -33.90 6.06
N VAL A 339 -5.46 -35.19 6.10
CA VAL A 339 -6.64 -35.83 5.51
C VAL A 339 -7.66 -36.10 6.61
N THR A 340 -8.87 -35.60 6.44
CA THR A 340 -9.99 -35.86 7.34
C THR A 340 -11.02 -36.74 6.64
N TYR A 341 -11.37 -37.86 7.23
CA TYR A 341 -12.49 -38.70 6.82
C TYR A 341 -13.72 -38.33 7.68
N LYS A 342 -14.71 -37.68 7.06
CA LYS A 342 -15.95 -37.27 7.73
C LYS A 342 -16.99 -38.37 7.53
N LEU A 343 -17.48 -38.96 8.62
CA LEU A 343 -18.41 -40.06 8.64
C LEU A 343 -19.87 -39.59 8.73
N SER A 344 -20.76 -40.15 7.94
CA SER A 344 -22.21 -39.84 7.96
C SER A 344 -23.06 -41.05 7.56
N ILE A 345 -24.31 -41.15 8.03
CA ILE A 345 -25.27 -42.17 7.60
C ILE A 345 -25.97 -41.81 6.29
N ASN A 346 -25.85 -40.60 5.78
CA ASN A 346 -26.40 -40.18 4.50
C ASN A 346 -25.27 -39.72 3.59
N GLU A 347 -25.47 -39.95 2.28
CA GLU A 347 -24.56 -39.41 1.29
C GLU A 347 -24.49 -37.89 1.46
N ILE A 348 -23.27 -37.38 1.65
CA ILE A 348 -23.03 -35.97 1.86
C ILE A 348 -22.94 -35.30 0.46
N THR A 349 -24.07 -34.72 0.05
CA THR A 349 -24.18 -33.93 -1.18
C THR A 349 -24.10 -32.42 -0.91
N GLY A 350 -23.97 -31.63 -1.93
CA GLY A 350 -23.96 -30.17 -1.84
C GLY A 350 -23.91 -29.49 -3.21
N LYS A 351 -23.78 -28.20 -3.19
CA LYS A 351 -23.71 -27.39 -4.40
C LYS A 351 -22.45 -26.53 -4.48
N TYR A 352 -21.91 -26.38 -5.67
CA TYR A 352 -20.86 -25.42 -5.95
C TYR A 352 -21.44 -24.04 -6.19
N GLU A 353 -20.95 -23.06 -5.46
CA GLU A 353 -21.21 -21.66 -5.70
C GLU A 353 -19.95 -20.99 -6.26
N PHE A 354 -20.13 -20.24 -7.35
CA PHE A 354 -19.05 -19.54 -8.02
C PHE A 354 -19.55 -18.24 -8.60
N ASN A 355 -19.05 -17.10 -8.07
CA ASN A 355 -19.52 -15.77 -8.44
C ASN A 355 -18.37 -14.78 -8.50
N VAL A 356 -18.54 -13.75 -9.32
CA VAL A 356 -17.57 -12.66 -9.51
C VAL A 356 -18.29 -11.34 -9.37
N THR A 357 -17.80 -10.47 -8.49
CA THR A 357 -18.28 -9.10 -8.32
C THR A 357 -17.18 -8.11 -8.65
N SER A 358 -17.51 -7.10 -9.46
CA SER A 358 -16.57 -6.07 -9.90
C SER A 358 -17.07 -4.68 -9.59
N SER A 359 -16.13 -3.74 -9.41
CA SER A 359 -16.38 -2.31 -9.31
C SER A 359 -15.75 -1.57 -10.47
N ASN A 360 -16.37 -0.47 -10.89
CA ASN A 360 -15.77 0.39 -11.89
C ASN A 360 -14.57 1.16 -11.32
N ALA A 361 -13.68 1.58 -12.19
CA ALA A 361 -12.50 2.34 -11.87
C ALA A 361 -12.54 3.76 -12.45
N ASP A 362 -11.99 4.73 -11.73
CA ASP A 362 -11.83 6.08 -12.23
C ASP A 362 -10.82 6.13 -13.39
N GLN A 363 -10.91 7.18 -14.20
CA GLN A 363 -10.01 7.38 -15.35
C GLN A 363 -8.52 7.40 -14.98
N SER A 364 -8.17 7.93 -13.81
CA SER A 364 -6.80 8.01 -13.33
C SER A 364 -6.32 6.77 -12.57
N ALA A 365 -7.21 5.81 -12.32
CA ALA A 365 -6.86 4.59 -11.61
C ALA A 365 -5.85 3.77 -12.41
N THR A 366 -4.90 3.15 -11.71
CA THR A 366 -3.94 2.22 -12.29
C THR A 366 -4.21 0.78 -11.89
N SER A 367 -5.22 0.57 -11.04
CA SER A 367 -5.69 -0.75 -10.64
C SER A 367 -7.14 -0.72 -10.19
N ALA A 368 -7.76 -1.90 -10.19
CA ALA A 368 -9.08 -2.13 -9.60
C ALA A 368 -9.16 -3.55 -9.05
N GLN A 369 -10.11 -3.80 -8.16
CA GLN A 369 -10.31 -5.11 -7.57
C GLN A 369 -11.60 -5.74 -8.09
N ILE A 370 -11.51 -7.04 -8.35
CA ILE A 370 -12.64 -7.94 -8.57
C ILE A 370 -12.63 -8.95 -7.43
N THR A 371 -13.79 -9.20 -6.82
CA THR A 371 -13.92 -10.23 -5.78
C THR A 371 -14.48 -11.50 -6.41
N VAL A 372 -13.76 -12.61 -6.25
CA VAL A 372 -14.19 -13.95 -6.67
C VAL A 372 -14.64 -14.71 -5.43
N THR A 373 -15.89 -15.15 -5.42
CA THR A 373 -16.46 -15.99 -4.37
C THR A 373 -16.60 -17.41 -4.90
N SER A 374 -15.99 -18.37 -4.19
CA SER A 374 -15.86 -19.76 -4.64
C SER A 374 -15.92 -20.72 -3.45
N TYR A 375 -17.00 -21.49 -3.37
CA TYR A 375 -17.16 -22.48 -2.30
C TYR A 375 -18.09 -23.64 -2.69
N PHE A 376 -17.98 -24.69 -1.94
CA PHE A 376 -18.96 -25.77 -1.89
C PHE A 376 -19.76 -25.63 -0.60
N GLU A 377 -21.09 -25.64 -0.71
CA GLU A 377 -22.04 -25.60 0.38
C GLU A 377 -22.66 -26.98 0.56
N TYR A 378 -22.57 -27.52 1.75
CA TYR A 378 -23.09 -28.85 2.06
C TYR A 378 -24.60 -28.82 2.34
N ASN A 379 -25.32 -29.84 1.85
CA ASN A 379 -26.77 -29.93 2.08
C ASN A 379 -27.12 -30.28 3.52
N ASP A 380 -26.24 -30.97 4.23
CA ASP A 380 -26.38 -31.35 5.65
C ASP A 380 -25.98 -30.25 6.62
N ASP A 381 -25.24 -29.26 6.16
CA ASP A 381 -24.79 -28.11 6.96
C ASP A 381 -24.51 -26.90 6.07
N SER A 382 -25.54 -26.09 5.83
CA SER A 382 -25.41 -24.86 5.02
C SER A 382 -24.55 -23.77 5.68
N SER A 383 -24.26 -23.88 6.97
CA SER A 383 -23.32 -22.99 7.67
C SER A 383 -21.86 -23.37 7.37
N ASN A 384 -21.62 -24.62 6.96
CA ASN A 384 -20.28 -25.12 6.63
C ASN A 384 -20.04 -24.96 5.12
N LYS A 385 -19.31 -23.91 4.77
CA LYS A 385 -18.91 -23.61 3.40
C LYS A 385 -17.43 -23.88 3.24
N LYS A 386 -17.09 -24.77 2.30
CA LYS A 386 -15.70 -25.06 1.97
C LYS A 386 -15.24 -24.22 0.79
N ALA A 387 -14.19 -23.44 0.98
CA ALA A 387 -13.55 -22.75 -0.12
C ALA A 387 -13.10 -23.73 -1.22
N ILE A 388 -13.39 -23.41 -2.46
CA ILE A 388 -12.99 -24.21 -3.64
C ILE A 388 -11.98 -23.38 -4.42
N LYS A 389 -10.88 -23.99 -4.73
CA LYS A 389 -9.81 -23.39 -5.54
C LYS A 389 -10.31 -23.05 -6.94
N TRP A 390 -9.78 -22.01 -7.50
CA TRP A 390 -10.04 -21.54 -8.84
C TRP A 390 -8.81 -20.88 -9.46
N ASN A 391 -8.76 -20.83 -10.76
CA ASN A 391 -7.64 -20.27 -11.53
C ASN A 391 -8.11 -19.15 -12.46
N VAL A 392 -7.22 -18.23 -12.78
CA VAL A 392 -7.46 -17.23 -13.82
C VAL A 392 -7.24 -17.89 -15.19
N GLU A 393 -8.30 -17.94 -16.01
CA GLU A 393 -8.25 -18.42 -17.39
C GLU A 393 -7.78 -17.32 -18.34
N THR A 394 -8.36 -16.11 -18.19
CA THR A 394 -7.96 -14.95 -18.99
C THR A 394 -7.90 -13.69 -18.13
N CYS A 395 -6.91 -12.85 -18.40
CA CYS A 395 -6.73 -11.54 -17.80
C CYS A 395 -6.68 -10.49 -18.90
N GLY A 396 -7.70 -9.67 -19.02
CA GLY A 396 -7.78 -8.57 -19.99
C GLY A 396 -7.00 -7.31 -19.57
N ALA A 397 -6.44 -7.27 -18.35
CA ALA A 397 -5.56 -6.21 -17.87
C ALA A 397 -4.09 -6.56 -18.08
N THR A 398 -3.18 -5.61 -17.84
CA THR A 398 -1.72 -5.84 -17.94
C THR A 398 -1.25 -6.92 -16.97
N LYS A 399 -1.88 -7.00 -15.80
CA LYS A 399 -1.56 -8.00 -14.76
C LYS A 399 -2.80 -8.26 -13.92
N CYS A 400 -3.01 -9.52 -13.53
CA CYS A 400 -4.00 -9.92 -12.54
C CYS A 400 -3.29 -10.62 -11.38
N LEU A 401 -3.41 -10.06 -10.18
CA LEU A 401 -2.83 -10.61 -8.96
C LEU A 401 -3.95 -11.11 -8.06
N ILE A 402 -3.93 -12.41 -7.77
CA ILE A 402 -4.85 -13.01 -6.81
C ILE A 402 -4.33 -12.68 -5.40
N GLY A 403 -5.17 -12.05 -4.59
CA GLY A 403 -4.93 -11.82 -3.16
C GLY A 403 -5.62 -12.86 -2.29
N GLY A 404 -5.42 -12.80 -0.96
CA GLY A 404 -5.97 -13.77 -0.01
C GLY A 404 -5.33 -15.15 -0.12
N SER A 405 -5.92 -16.16 0.53
CA SER A 405 -5.44 -17.55 0.52
C SER A 405 -6.43 -18.50 -0.17
N ASP A 406 -5.96 -19.69 -0.56
CA ASP A 406 -6.79 -20.71 -1.23
C ASP A 406 -7.93 -21.23 -0.33
N GLY A 407 -7.84 -20.98 0.99
CA GLY A 407 -8.88 -21.32 1.97
C GLY A 407 -9.97 -20.26 2.14
N ASP A 408 -9.82 -19.06 1.55
CA ASP A 408 -10.81 -18.01 1.66
C ASP A 408 -11.96 -18.25 0.69
N ILE A 409 -13.19 -18.16 1.18
CA ILE A 409 -14.43 -18.27 0.38
C ILE A 409 -14.50 -17.15 -0.67
N SER A 410 -14.04 -15.96 -0.33
CA SER A 410 -14.00 -14.79 -1.21
C SER A 410 -12.61 -14.20 -1.26
N ARG A 411 -12.07 -14.03 -2.48
CA ARG A 411 -10.71 -13.54 -2.70
C ARG A 411 -10.70 -12.39 -3.68
N PRO A 412 -9.93 -11.32 -3.40
CA PRO A 412 -9.74 -10.24 -4.34
C PRO A 412 -8.75 -10.62 -5.45
N VAL A 413 -9.05 -10.19 -6.68
CA VAL A 413 -8.09 -10.17 -7.79
C VAL A 413 -7.83 -8.71 -8.13
N THR A 414 -6.60 -8.27 -7.99
CA THR A 414 -6.20 -6.92 -8.38
C THR A 414 -5.79 -6.92 -9.85
N LEU A 415 -6.55 -6.19 -10.67
CA LEU A 415 -6.25 -5.93 -12.07
C LEU A 415 -5.37 -4.68 -12.14
N SER A 416 -4.22 -4.75 -12.80
CA SER A 416 -3.35 -3.60 -13.05
C SER A 416 -3.46 -3.16 -14.51
N PHE A 417 -3.59 -1.87 -14.73
CA PHE A 417 -3.70 -1.25 -16.05
C PHE A 417 -3.13 0.18 -16.00
N SER A 418 -2.94 0.81 -17.13
CA SER A 418 -2.51 2.21 -17.18
C SER A 418 -3.69 3.14 -16.99
N ALA A 419 -3.45 4.34 -16.47
CA ALA A 419 -4.44 5.40 -16.42
C ALA A 419 -5.06 5.63 -17.81
N ASN A 420 -6.38 5.82 -17.86
CA ASN A 420 -7.13 6.05 -19.11
C ASN A 420 -7.22 7.54 -19.43
N THR A 421 -6.09 8.22 -19.41
CA THR A 421 -5.95 9.65 -19.73
C THR A 421 -5.07 9.78 -20.96
N ALA A 422 -5.40 10.73 -21.84
CA ALA A 422 -4.44 11.12 -22.87
C ALA A 422 -3.29 11.85 -22.17
N ALA A 423 -2.09 11.36 -22.29
CA ALA A 423 -0.92 12.13 -21.88
C ALA A 423 -0.87 13.41 -22.71
N SER A 424 -0.87 14.59 -22.06
CA SER A 424 -0.52 15.83 -22.74
C SER A 424 0.96 15.79 -23.08
N GLY A 425 1.39 16.58 -24.08
CA GLY A 425 2.82 16.72 -24.38
C GLY A 425 3.62 17.20 -23.17
N GLN A 426 3.01 17.95 -22.27
CA GLN A 426 3.61 18.38 -21.00
C GLN A 426 3.84 17.24 -20.03
N ASP A 427 2.87 16.31 -19.87
CA ASP A 427 3.01 15.16 -18.96
C ASP A 427 4.17 14.26 -19.38
N ALA A 428 4.28 13.98 -20.70
CA ALA A 428 5.40 13.22 -21.25
C ALA A 428 6.75 13.92 -21.00
N THR A 429 6.79 15.25 -21.14
CA THR A 429 7.98 16.05 -20.86
C THR A 429 8.36 16.01 -19.37
N LEU A 430 7.40 16.10 -18.46
CA LEU A 430 7.63 16.03 -17.01
C LEU A 430 8.15 14.65 -16.61
N GLN A 431 7.52 13.57 -17.10
CA GLN A 431 7.90 12.20 -16.80
C GLN A 431 9.28 11.81 -17.34
N ALA A 432 9.72 12.44 -18.44
CA ALA A 432 11.05 12.21 -19.01
C ALA A 432 12.18 12.87 -18.22
N LYS A 433 11.88 13.78 -17.29
CA LYS A 433 12.90 14.46 -16.49
C LYS A 433 13.36 13.58 -15.34
N SER A 434 14.64 13.65 -15.03
CA SER A 434 15.20 13.01 -13.83
C SER A 434 14.67 13.67 -12.56
N GLU A 435 14.57 12.91 -11.49
CA GLU A 435 14.25 13.44 -10.17
C GLU A 435 15.30 14.43 -9.69
N VAL A 436 14.85 15.51 -9.08
CA VAL A 436 15.70 16.55 -8.50
C VAL A 436 15.63 16.56 -6.98
N GLY A 437 16.73 16.94 -6.35
CA GLY A 437 16.85 16.93 -4.89
C GLY A 437 16.87 15.50 -4.31
N SER A 438 16.79 15.43 -3.00
CA SER A 438 16.65 14.19 -2.23
C SER A 438 15.90 14.49 -0.94
N GLU A 439 15.46 13.48 -0.21
CA GLU A 439 14.78 13.65 1.08
C GLU A 439 15.65 14.46 2.07
N SER A 440 16.96 14.18 2.10
CA SER A 440 17.92 14.89 2.95
C SER A 440 18.35 16.27 2.41
N SER A 441 18.14 16.52 1.11
CA SER A 441 18.54 17.78 0.44
C SER A 441 17.51 18.18 -0.61
N PRO A 442 16.28 18.56 -0.20
CA PRO A 442 15.24 18.97 -1.12
C PRO A 442 15.54 20.31 -1.77
N VAL A 443 15.10 20.46 -3.03
CA VAL A 443 15.23 21.71 -3.80
C VAL A 443 14.42 22.82 -3.12
N ASP A 444 15.03 23.96 -2.81
CA ASP A 444 14.35 25.12 -2.24
C ASP A 444 13.68 25.94 -3.34
N LEU A 445 12.35 25.90 -3.43
CA LEU A 445 11.54 26.59 -4.43
C LEU A 445 11.52 28.12 -4.24
N SER A 446 12.00 28.63 -3.11
CA SER A 446 12.17 30.07 -2.90
C SER A 446 13.47 30.63 -3.49
N ILE A 447 14.35 29.77 -4.01
CA ILE A 447 15.59 30.18 -4.67
C ILE A 447 15.37 30.16 -6.18
N ARG A 448 15.46 31.31 -6.81
CA ARG A 448 15.49 31.46 -8.28
C ARG A 448 16.82 32.03 -8.76
N THR A 449 17.12 31.91 -10.00
CA THR A 449 18.28 32.61 -10.62
C THR A 449 17.84 33.97 -11.08
N LYS A 450 18.53 35.03 -10.62
CA LYS A 450 18.38 36.40 -11.10
C LYS A 450 19.78 36.93 -11.46
N ASP A 451 19.91 37.43 -12.67
CA ASP A 451 21.22 37.94 -13.22
C ASP A 451 22.37 36.95 -13.01
N GLY A 452 22.10 35.67 -13.20
CA GLY A 452 23.06 34.57 -13.05
C GLY A 452 23.37 34.14 -11.61
N ASN A 453 22.74 34.76 -10.57
CA ASN A 453 23.01 34.48 -9.17
C ASN A 453 21.78 33.88 -8.46
N PRO A 454 21.98 33.04 -7.44
CA PRO A 454 20.86 32.59 -6.56
C PRO A 454 20.23 33.78 -5.85
N TYR A 455 18.91 33.89 -5.96
CA TYR A 455 18.11 34.96 -5.38
C TYR A 455 16.93 34.41 -4.60
N LYS A 456 16.92 34.61 -3.27
CA LYS A 456 15.87 34.10 -2.40
C LYS A 456 14.65 35.02 -2.44
N GLU A 457 13.52 34.49 -2.91
CA GLU A 457 12.27 35.22 -3.02
C GLU A 457 11.06 34.29 -2.77
N THR A 458 10.19 34.68 -1.86
CA THR A 458 8.99 33.89 -1.51
C THR A 458 7.77 34.39 -2.26
N ALA A 459 6.78 33.51 -2.42
CA ALA A 459 5.54 33.79 -3.12
C ALA A 459 4.37 32.94 -2.59
N ASN A 460 3.14 33.24 -3.04
CA ASN A 460 1.98 32.38 -2.78
C ASN A 460 1.86 31.22 -3.79
N CYS A 461 2.59 31.29 -4.90
CA CYS A 461 2.65 30.20 -5.89
C CYS A 461 4.11 29.77 -6.10
N TYR A 462 4.35 28.47 -6.06
CA TYR A 462 5.61 27.85 -6.43
C TYR A 462 5.43 26.96 -7.65
N VAL A 463 6.33 27.10 -8.61
CA VAL A 463 6.28 26.35 -9.88
C VAL A 463 7.24 25.17 -9.79
N VAL A 464 6.75 23.99 -10.14
CA VAL A 464 7.53 22.75 -10.20
C VAL A 464 7.52 22.23 -11.64
N ASN A 465 8.69 21.86 -12.15
CA ASN A 465 8.85 21.42 -13.54
C ASN A 465 9.57 20.08 -13.70
N ALA A 466 9.80 19.34 -12.64
CA ALA A 466 10.44 18.01 -12.63
C ALA A 466 9.93 17.18 -11.46
N PRO A 467 10.03 15.83 -11.48
CA PRO A 467 9.81 15.02 -10.28
C PRO A 467 10.92 15.26 -9.26
N GLY A 468 10.68 14.97 -7.97
CA GLY A 468 11.72 15.05 -6.94
C GLY A 468 11.25 15.60 -5.61
N TYR A 469 12.23 15.90 -4.75
CA TYR A 469 12.03 16.40 -3.39
C TYR A 469 12.17 17.92 -3.37
N TYR A 470 11.17 18.59 -2.79
CA TYR A 470 11.07 20.04 -2.77
C TYR A 470 10.83 20.57 -1.36
N LYS A 471 11.28 21.80 -1.12
CA LYS A 471 10.94 22.57 0.07
C LYS A 471 10.68 24.02 -0.28
N PHE A 472 9.93 24.69 0.59
CA PHE A 472 9.80 26.15 0.58
C PHE A 472 9.56 26.66 2.01
N PRO A 473 10.01 27.93 2.30
CA PRO A 473 9.92 28.47 3.65
C PRO A 473 8.47 28.75 4.06
N ILE A 474 8.15 28.56 5.34
CA ILE A 474 6.85 28.85 5.94
C ILE A 474 6.77 30.35 6.21
N VAL A 475 6.53 31.10 5.14
CA VAL A 475 6.55 32.55 5.09
C VAL A 475 5.30 33.10 4.41
N TYR A 476 4.73 34.17 4.91
CA TYR A 476 3.59 34.84 4.28
C TYR A 476 3.94 35.37 2.87
N GLY A 477 3.32 34.82 1.84
CA GLY A 477 3.41 35.27 0.45
C GLY A 477 4.83 35.67 0.00
N ASN A 478 4.95 36.87 -0.59
CA ASN A 478 6.23 37.49 -1.00
C ASN A 478 6.94 38.22 0.15
N GLY A 479 6.85 37.66 1.37
CA GLY A 479 7.41 38.28 2.58
C GLY A 479 8.93 38.31 2.66
N ILE A 480 9.64 37.58 1.78
CA ILE A 480 11.09 37.64 1.64
C ILE A 480 11.44 37.97 0.18
N VAL A 481 12.28 38.97 -0.01
CA VAL A 481 12.85 39.38 -1.31
C VAL A 481 14.33 39.66 -1.13
N GLY A 482 15.18 39.05 -1.96
CA GLY A 482 16.63 39.13 -1.82
C GLY A 482 17.15 38.59 -0.48
N GLY A 483 16.44 37.63 0.11
CA GLY A 483 16.77 37.06 1.42
C GLY A 483 16.35 37.91 2.63
N ASN A 484 15.79 39.09 2.44
CA ASN A 484 15.41 40.03 3.47
C ASN A 484 13.90 40.12 3.65
N PHE A 485 13.45 40.53 4.84
CA PHE A 485 12.04 40.80 5.09
C PHE A 485 11.53 41.93 4.19
N ASN A 486 10.53 41.62 3.37
CA ASN A 486 9.87 42.56 2.45
C ASN A 486 8.72 43.30 3.16
N SER A 487 9.04 44.25 4.02
CA SER A 487 8.02 44.99 4.77
C SER A 487 7.03 45.78 3.88
N SER A 488 7.43 46.12 2.63
CA SER A 488 6.56 46.81 1.70
C SER A 488 5.35 46.01 1.30
N ALA A 489 5.45 44.67 1.19
CA ALA A 489 4.36 43.79 0.88
C ALA A 489 3.26 43.74 1.95
N PHE A 490 3.58 44.17 3.17
CA PHE A 490 2.72 44.12 4.34
C PHE A 490 2.14 45.50 4.72
N ASN A 491 2.53 46.53 4.00
CA ASN A 491 2.23 47.91 4.38
C ASN A 491 0.81 48.36 4.04
N SER A 492 -0.19 47.68 4.61
CA SER A 492 -1.59 48.08 4.58
C SER A 492 -2.28 47.78 5.91
N SER A 493 -3.16 48.69 6.35
CA SER A 493 -4.01 48.49 7.53
C SER A 493 -5.12 47.45 7.30
N ASN A 494 -5.37 47.07 6.04
CA ASN A 494 -6.35 46.05 5.67
C ASN A 494 -5.80 44.60 5.85
N TYR A 495 -4.49 44.43 5.89
CA TYR A 495 -3.90 43.13 5.90
C TYR A 495 -3.90 42.52 7.28
N VAL A 496 -4.37 41.26 7.37
CA VAL A 496 -4.46 40.52 8.62
C VAL A 496 -3.97 39.09 8.44
N THR A 497 -3.47 38.51 9.49
CA THR A 497 -3.12 37.07 9.56
C THR A 497 -4.38 36.24 9.83
N TYR A 498 -4.23 34.91 9.85
CA TYR A 498 -5.31 33.96 10.14
C TYR A 498 -5.98 34.20 11.53
N ASN A 499 -5.29 34.79 12.48
CA ASN A 499 -5.82 35.13 13.82
C ASN A 499 -6.20 36.59 14.00
N GLY A 500 -6.22 37.38 12.91
CA GLY A 500 -6.62 38.78 12.92
C GLY A 500 -5.52 39.79 13.29
N THR A 501 -4.27 39.36 13.53
CA THR A 501 -3.16 40.27 13.76
C THR A 501 -2.90 41.11 12.52
N LYS A 502 -2.72 42.43 12.71
CA LYS A 502 -2.40 43.33 11.61
C LYS A 502 -1.02 43.05 11.04
N MET A 503 -0.94 42.78 9.75
CA MET A 503 0.30 42.39 9.11
C MET A 503 1.34 43.50 9.02
N ASN A 504 0.91 44.77 8.92
CA ASN A 504 1.82 45.92 8.93
C ASN A 504 2.53 46.15 10.26
N THR A 505 2.21 45.42 11.31
CA THR A 505 2.90 45.44 12.61
C THR A 505 3.94 44.29 12.75
N LEU A 506 4.01 43.43 11.77
CA LEU A 506 4.98 42.31 11.81
C LEU A 506 6.40 42.82 11.52
N SER A 507 7.34 42.31 12.28
CA SER A 507 8.79 42.51 12.07
C SER A 507 9.46 41.35 11.33
N SER A 508 8.71 40.32 11.00
CA SER A 508 9.19 39.13 10.29
C SER A 508 8.05 38.53 9.44
N ALA A 509 8.43 37.97 8.30
CA ALA A 509 7.51 37.23 7.43
C ALA A 509 7.28 35.78 7.82
N TRP A 510 8.09 35.23 8.73
CA TRP A 510 8.00 33.82 9.17
C TRP A 510 6.75 33.58 10.00
N ILE A 511 6.06 32.48 9.70
CA ILE A 511 4.83 32.11 10.41
C ILE A 511 5.20 31.24 11.60
N SER A 512 5.01 31.79 12.80
CA SER A 512 5.27 31.11 14.07
C SER A 512 4.08 30.26 14.54
N GLY A 513 4.30 29.29 15.42
CA GLY A 513 3.23 28.46 16.01
C GLY A 513 2.66 27.40 15.08
N VAL A 514 3.36 27.07 13.99
CA VAL A 514 2.97 26.01 13.07
C VAL A 514 3.20 24.64 13.69
N SER A 515 2.17 23.77 13.65
CA SER A 515 2.20 22.42 14.20
C SER A 515 2.22 21.32 13.14
N SER A 516 1.53 21.53 12.00
CA SER A 516 1.45 20.55 10.93
C SER A 516 1.28 21.21 9.56
N ALA A 517 1.60 20.46 8.52
CA ALA A 517 1.31 20.81 7.13
C ALA A 517 0.44 19.72 6.51
N SER A 518 -0.42 20.07 5.56
CA SER A 518 -1.28 19.10 4.86
C SER A 518 -1.69 19.62 3.49
N LEU A 519 -2.02 18.69 2.60
CA LEU A 519 -2.67 18.98 1.33
C LEU A 519 -4.10 19.48 1.60
N VAL A 520 -4.48 20.58 0.96
CA VAL A 520 -5.87 21.07 0.96
C VAL A 520 -6.63 20.43 -0.20
N TRP A 521 -6.07 20.51 -1.39
CA TRP A 521 -6.57 19.85 -2.58
C TRP A 521 -5.49 19.73 -3.65
N GLN A 522 -5.69 18.80 -4.58
CA GLN A 522 -4.96 18.71 -5.85
C GLN A 522 -5.93 18.30 -6.96
N ASP A 523 -5.71 18.77 -8.19
CA ASP A 523 -6.56 18.50 -9.35
C ASP A 523 -6.12 17.26 -10.16
N ALA A 524 -5.07 16.60 -9.72
CA ALA A 524 -4.56 15.38 -10.30
C ALA A 524 -4.22 14.38 -9.19
N ASN A 525 -4.70 13.14 -9.31
CA ASN A 525 -4.47 12.11 -8.28
C ASN A 525 -2.98 11.77 -8.15
N GLY A 526 -2.47 11.81 -6.93
CA GLY A 526 -1.07 11.49 -6.62
C GLY A 526 -0.06 12.49 -7.20
N LEU A 527 -0.48 13.74 -7.50
CA LEU A 527 0.42 14.79 -7.96
C LEU A 527 1.47 15.12 -6.91
N ILE A 528 1.04 15.29 -5.67
CA ILE A 528 1.89 15.36 -4.48
C ILE A 528 1.55 14.12 -3.67
N ASP A 529 2.57 13.38 -3.26
CA ASP A 529 2.37 12.24 -2.39
C ASP A 529 2.05 12.64 -0.94
N ASN A 530 1.82 11.65 -0.07
CA ASN A 530 1.42 11.87 1.32
C ASN A 530 2.57 12.28 2.26
N SER A 531 3.77 12.56 1.71
CA SER A 531 4.99 12.84 2.49
C SER A 531 5.16 14.30 2.92
N ILE A 532 4.08 15.11 2.89
CA ILE A 532 4.16 16.52 3.30
C ILE A 532 4.59 16.62 4.77
N SER A 533 5.72 17.25 5.02
CA SER A 533 6.32 17.40 6.35
C SER A 533 6.80 18.82 6.62
N ILE A 534 7.03 19.11 7.90
CA ILE A 534 7.68 20.34 8.33
C ILE A 534 9.11 20.00 8.73
N ILE A 535 10.07 20.65 8.07
CA ILE A 535 11.50 20.52 8.38
C ILE A 535 12.04 21.86 8.91
N GLN A 536 13.09 21.80 9.71
CA GLN A 536 13.75 22.99 10.26
C GLN A 536 14.87 23.45 9.33
N ASP A 537 15.18 24.76 9.38
CA ASP A 537 16.38 25.28 8.75
C ASP A 537 17.63 24.75 9.47
N ALA A 538 18.63 24.32 8.70
CA ALA A 538 19.88 23.82 9.26
C ALA A 538 20.68 24.89 10.02
N THR A 539 20.44 26.18 9.71
CA THR A 539 21.20 27.31 10.26
C THR A 539 20.41 28.12 11.30
N ASP A 540 19.08 28.01 11.31
CA ASP A 540 18.19 28.73 12.24
C ASP A 540 16.98 27.88 12.61
N ASN A 541 16.98 27.32 13.82
CA ASN A 541 15.92 26.46 14.34
C ASN A 541 14.55 27.16 14.48
N ASN A 542 14.48 28.49 14.37
CA ASN A 542 13.21 29.21 14.37
C ASN A 542 12.54 29.24 13.01
N ASN A 543 13.30 29.01 11.94
CA ASN A 543 12.82 29.02 10.58
C ASN A 543 12.44 27.62 10.13
N LYS A 544 11.22 27.46 9.63
CA LYS A 544 10.67 26.17 9.20
C LYS A 544 10.32 26.18 7.71
N TYR A 545 10.45 25.03 7.11
CA TYR A 545 10.09 24.80 5.70
C TYR A 545 9.03 23.72 5.62
N ILE A 546 8.17 23.80 4.62
CA ILE A 546 7.40 22.64 4.15
C ILE A 546 8.31 21.86 3.20
N SER A 547 8.38 20.55 3.39
CA SER A 547 8.98 19.60 2.46
C SER A 547 7.91 18.67 1.90
N PHE A 548 8.01 18.31 0.61
CA PHE A 548 7.10 17.39 -0.07
C PHE A 548 7.80 16.71 -1.25
N TYR A 549 7.22 15.60 -1.70
CA TYR A 549 7.74 14.82 -2.80
C TYR A 549 6.74 14.71 -3.95
N ILE A 550 7.23 14.80 -5.17
CA ILE A 550 6.48 14.53 -6.40
C ILE A 550 7.11 13.33 -7.10
N PRO A 551 6.46 12.15 -7.08
CA PRO A 551 7.02 10.93 -7.66
C PRO A 551 7.16 11.01 -9.18
N GLN A 552 8.25 10.49 -9.73
CA GLN A 552 8.42 10.38 -11.18
C GLN A 552 7.33 9.54 -11.85
N SER A 553 6.84 8.52 -11.15
CA SER A 553 5.80 7.63 -11.67
C SER A 553 4.42 8.28 -11.81
N SER A 554 4.15 9.36 -11.09
CA SER A 554 2.84 10.04 -11.07
C SER A 554 2.88 11.50 -11.53
N ILE A 555 4.07 12.07 -11.78
CA ILE A 555 4.18 13.47 -12.18
C ILE A 555 3.43 13.74 -13.47
N LYS A 556 2.62 14.77 -13.45
CA LYS A 556 1.89 15.34 -14.58
C LYS A 556 1.60 16.81 -14.32
N GLN A 557 1.17 17.55 -15.35
CA GLN A 557 0.71 18.91 -15.12
C GLN A 557 -0.47 18.93 -14.16
N GLY A 558 -0.55 19.95 -13.33
CA GLY A 558 -1.62 20.06 -12.33
C GLY A 558 -1.37 21.12 -11.29
N ASN A 559 -2.34 21.26 -10.41
CA ASN A 559 -2.38 22.24 -9.35
C ASN A 559 -2.64 21.57 -8.01
N ALA A 560 -1.97 22.03 -6.97
CA ALA A 560 -2.20 21.60 -5.61
C ALA A 560 -2.12 22.79 -4.65
N VAL A 561 -2.79 22.70 -3.52
CA VAL A 561 -2.68 23.69 -2.43
C VAL A 561 -2.24 22.96 -1.17
N ILE A 562 -1.11 23.40 -0.61
CA ILE A 562 -0.59 22.95 0.67
C ILE A 562 -0.84 24.02 1.71
N ALA A 563 -1.25 23.64 2.91
CA ALA A 563 -1.47 24.55 4.03
C ALA A 563 -0.70 24.14 5.28
N VAL A 564 -0.39 25.13 6.12
CA VAL A 564 0.08 24.90 7.50
C VAL A 564 -1.02 25.20 8.49
N LYS A 565 -1.01 24.42 9.58
CA LYS A 565 -2.01 24.49 10.65
C LYS A 565 -1.36 24.73 12.02
N ASN A 566 -2.08 25.38 12.90
CA ASN A 566 -1.73 25.50 14.31
C ASN A 566 -2.14 24.25 15.11
N ASN A 567 -1.85 24.23 16.41
CA ASN A 567 -2.22 23.14 17.32
C ASN A 567 -3.74 22.89 17.39
N SER A 568 -4.55 23.91 17.11
CA SER A 568 -6.02 23.79 17.01
C SER A 568 -6.49 23.32 15.64
N LYS A 569 -5.60 22.86 14.77
CA LYS A 569 -5.86 22.41 13.39
C LYS A 569 -6.43 23.49 12.45
N GLN A 570 -6.37 24.76 12.83
CA GLN A 570 -6.79 25.86 11.97
C GLN A 570 -5.69 26.16 10.95
N ILE A 571 -6.08 26.39 9.69
CA ILE A 571 -5.15 26.81 8.63
C ILE A 571 -4.65 28.22 8.95
N MET A 572 -3.34 28.38 8.97
CA MET A 572 -2.66 29.65 9.20
C MET A 572 -2.27 30.34 7.91
N TRP A 573 -1.91 29.58 6.89
CA TRP A 573 -1.58 30.01 5.53
C TRP A 573 -1.56 28.83 4.58
N SER A 574 -1.65 29.11 3.25
CA SER A 574 -1.63 28.13 2.19
C SER A 574 -0.88 28.65 0.98
N TRP A 575 -0.34 27.75 0.20
CA TRP A 575 0.44 28.03 -0.99
C TRP A 575 -0.05 27.17 -2.15
N HIS A 576 -0.03 27.76 -3.34
CA HIS A 576 -0.30 27.08 -4.60
C HIS A 576 0.98 26.41 -5.10
N ILE A 577 0.93 25.11 -5.38
CA ILE A 577 1.98 24.37 -6.08
C ILE A 577 1.46 24.10 -7.49
N TRP A 578 2.15 24.67 -8.48
CA TRP A 578 1.78 24.52 -9.87
C TRP A 578 2.83 23.66 -10.58
N VAL A 579 2.44 22.47 -11.04
CA VAL A 579 3.31 21.55 -11.79
C VAL A 579 3.08 21.73 -13.28
N THR A 580 4.13 22.14 -14.00
CA THR A 580 4.06 22.39 -15.43
C THR A 580 5.43 22.19 -16.09
N ALA A 581 5.45 21.67 -17.32
CA ALA A 581 6.66 21.56 -18.12
C ALA A 581 7.04 22.89 -18.82
N LEU A 582 6.16 23.89 -18.80
CA LEU A 582 6.37 25.15 -19.47
C LEU A 582 7.41 26.00 -18.74
N ASP A 583 8.20 26.73 -19.51
CA ASP A 583 9.02 27.82 -18.98
C ASP A 583 8.14 29.05 -18.78
N VAL A 584 7.66 29.22 -17.56
CA VAL A 584 6.77 30.33 -17.20
C VAL A 584 7.49 31.69 -17.14
N TYR A 585 8.82 31.69 -17.14
CA TYR A 585 9.67 32.89 -17.14
C TYR A 585 9.97 33.40 -18.55
N SER A 586 9.68 32.61 -19.59
CA SER A 586 9.74 33.04 -21.01
C SER A 586 8.54 33.94 -21.33
N THR A 587 8.62 35.20 -20.91
CA THR A 587 7.53 36.17 -21.00
C THR A 587 7.24 36.62 -22.44
N GLN A 588 6.02 37.13 -22.65
CA GLN A 588 5.51 37.67 -23.90
C GLN A 588 5.26 39.17 -23.74
N THR A 589 5.97 40.00 -24.49
CA THR A 589 5.86 41.45 -24.41
C THR A 589 4.62 41.95 -25.15
N VAL A 590 3.74 42.64 -24.42
CA VAL A 590 2.57 43.29 -24.97
C VAL A 590 2.68 44.81 -24.85
N THR A 591 2.42 45.53 -25.93
CA THR A 591 2.41 46.98 -25.91
C THR A 591 1.02 47.48 -25.56
N SER A 592 0.91 48.31 -24.54
CA SER A 592 -0.36 48.91 -24.09
C SER A 592 -0.26 50.42 -24.03
N THR A 593 -1.31 51.10 -24.47
CA THR A 593 -1.40 52.57 -24.46
C THR A 593 -2.62 53.07 -23.69
N HIS A 594 -2.41 54.03 -22.83
CA HIS A 594 -3.46 54.72 -22.09
C HIS A 594 -3.14 56.19 -21.90
N ASN A 595 -4.07 57.09 -22.25
CA ASN A 595 -3.93 58.52 -22.13
C ASN A 595 -2.61 59.05 -22.70
N GLY A 596 -2.23 58.60 -23.91
CA GLY A 596 -1.00 59.01 -24.59
C GLY A 596 0.30 58.38 -24.02
N THR A 597 0.24 57.67 -22.94
CA THR A 597 1.39 56.88 -22.37
C THR A 597 1.38 55.49 -22.93
N THR A 598 2.50 55.03 -23.47
CA THR A 598 2.69 53.67 -23.97
C THR A 598 3.71 52.93 -23.08
N LYS A 599 3.34 51.72 -22.66
CA LYS A 599 4.23 50.81 -21.90
C LYS A 599 4.29 49.44 -22.57
N GLN A 600 5.43 48.79 -22.41
CA GLN A 600 5.60 47.38 -22.69
C GLN A 600 5.50 46.59 -21.40
N LEU A 601 4.71 45.54 -21.43
CA LEU A 601 4.44 44.69 -20.28
C LEU A 601 4.71 43.24 -20.64
N ASN A 602 5.49 42.56 -19.84
CA ASN A 602 5.94 41.18 -20.08
C ASN A 602 5.04 40.21 -19.36
N PHE A 603 4.02 39.73 -20.05
CA PHE A 603 3.09 38.75 -19.50
C PHE A 603 3.69 37.34 -19.44
N MET A 604 3.33 36.56 -18.43
CA MET A 604 3.57 35.12 -18.44
C MET A 604 3.05 34.52 -19.74
N PRO A 605 3.64 33.41 -20.25
CA PRO A 605 3.21 32.81 -21.52
C PRO A 605 1.81 32.21 -21.43
N VAL A 606 1.35 31.84 -20.23
CA VAL A 606 0.05 31.23 -19.94
C VAL A 606 -0.56 31.78 -18.64
N PRO A 607 -1.87 31.62 -18.41
CA PRO A 607 -2.48 31.93 -17.14
C PRO A 607 -1.90 31.11 -15.98
N LEU A 608 -2.03 31.65 -14.77
CA LEU A 608 -1.60 30.96 -13.56
C LEU A 608 -2.40 29.66 -13.36
N GLY A 609 -1.72 28.57 -13.04
CA GLY A 609 -2.33 27.26 -12.87
C GLY A 609 -2.82 26.61 -14.18
N TRP A 610 -2.20 26.96 -15.30
CA TRP A 610 -2.54 26.42 -16.62
C TRP A 610 -2.27 24.93 -16.72
N ASN A 611 -3.27 24.19 -17.19
CA ASN A 611 -3.18 22.81 -17.67
C ASN A 611 -3.51 22.79 -19.18
N SER A 612 -2.64 22.22 -20.00
CA SER A 612 -2.85 22.11 -21.44
C SER A 612 -4.08 21.28 -21.80
N ALA A 613 -4.63 21.53 -22.97
CA ALA A 613 -5.71 20.74 -23.53
C ALA A 613 -5.40 19.23 -23.52
N SER A 614 -6.39 18.42 -23.23
CA SER A 614 -6.34 16.96 -23.27
C SER A 614 -7.26 16.41 -24.35
N ALA A 615 -6.94 15.24 -24.90
CA ALA A 615 -7.82 14.56 -25.84
C ALA A 615 -8.94 13.81 -25.09
N THR A 616 -10.07 13.58 -25.77
CA THR A 616 -11.11 12.66 -25.28
C THR A 616 -10.60 11.23 -25.37
N VAL A 617 -10.82 10.46 -24.32
CA VAL A 617 -10.48 9.05 -24.22
C VAL A 617 -11.74 8.27 -23.83
N ASN A 618 -12.08 7.26 -24.61
CA ASN A 618 -13.25 6.43 -24.34
C ASN A 618 -13.02 5.53 -23.10
N PRO A 619 -14.08 5.13 -22.39
CA PRO A 619 -13.98 4.12 -21.34
C PRO A 619 -13.34 2.83 -21.86
N LYS A 620 -12.55 2.17 -21.01
CA LYS A 620 -11.94 0.86 -21.32
C LYS A 620 -12.51 -0.20 -20.40
N ALA A 621 -12.80 -1.37 -20.98
CA ALA A 621 -13.26 -2.53 -20.24
C ALA A 621 -12.11 -3.55 -20.12
N TYR A 622 -11.90 -4.05 -18.90
CA TYR A 622 -10.94 -5.11 -18.59
C TYR A 622 -11.70 -6.30 -18.04
N THR A 623 -11.66 -7.40 -18.78
CA THR A 623 -12.37 -8.64 -18.42
C THR A 623 -11.43 -9.60 -17.69
N LEU A 624 -11.95 -10.24 -16.66
CA LEU A 624 -11.34 -11.36 -15.97
C LEU A 624 -12.21 -12.57 -16.16
N SER A 625 -11.66 -13.68 -16.63
CA SER A 625 -12.33 -14.98 -16.65
C SER A 625 -11.63 -15.89 -15.66
N VAL A 626 -12.41 -16.53 -14.80
CA VAL A 626 -11.92 -17.45 -13.77
C VAL A 626 -12.68 -18.78 -13.87
N LYS A 627 -11.99 -19.88 -13.56
CA LYS A 627 -12.53 -21.22 -13.59
C LYS A 627 -12.40 -21.90 -12.24
N GLN A 628 -13.51 -22.38 -11.71
CA GLN A 628 -13.55 -23.12 -10.45
C GLN A 628 -13.08 -24.56 -10.65
N GLU A 629 -12.17 -25.01 -9.80
CA GLU A 629 -11.78 -26.41 -9.74
C GLU A 629 -12.94 -27.28 -9.21
N GLY A 630 -12.94 -28.55 -9.59
CA GLY A 630 -13.97 -29.50 -9.20
C GLY A 630 -15.30 -29.37 -9.96
N SER A 631 -15.90 -28.19 -10.04
CA SER A 631 -17.13 -28.00 -10.82
C SER A 631 -16.90 -27.69 -12.31
N GLY A 632 -15.70 -27.19 -12.65
CA GLY A 632 -15.38 -26.70 -13.99
C GLY A 632 -16.13 -25.44 -14.42
N LYS A 633 -16.92 -24.81 -13.52
CA LYS A 633 -17.66 -23.57 -13.81
C LYS A 633 -16.73 -22.42 -14.15
N ILE A 634 -17.13 -21.63 -15.15
CA ILE A 634 -16.43 -20.38 -15.53
C ILE A 634 -17.30 -19.21 -15.10
N ALA A 635 -16.69 -18.20 -14.49
CA ALA A 635 -17.31 -16.94 -14.15
C ALA A 635 -16.47 -15.77 -14.71
N ASN A 636 -17.15 -14.72 -15.16
CA ASN A 636 -16.53 -13.57 -15.77
C ASN A 636 -16.85 -12.31 -14.97
N GLY A 637 -15.85 -11.46 -14.78
CA GLY A 637 -15.98 -10.13 -14.19
C GLY A 637 -15.44 -9.08 -15.17
N THR A 638 -16.03 -7.89 -15.16
CA THR A 638 -15.57 -6.78 -15.98
C THR A 638 -15.42 -5.54 -15.12
N VAL A 639 -14.25 -4.91 -15.18
CA VAL A 639 -13.99 -3.58 -14.66
C VAL A 639 -14.07 -2.60 -15.81
N THR A 640 -14.94 -1.61 -15.73
CA THR A 640 -14.95 -0.50 -16.65
C THR A 640 -14.18 0.67 -16.02
N GLN A 641 -13.05 1.00 -16.62
CA GLN A 641 -12.31 2.22 -16.30
C GLN A 641 -12.94 3.39 -17.05
N ALA A 642 -13.31 4.43 -16.32
CA ALA A 642 -13.94 5.62 -16.89
C ALA A 642 -13.04 6.26 -17.96
N GLY A 643 -13.68 6.81 -18.99
CA GLY A 643 -13.02 7.63 -19.97
C GLY A 643 -12.83 9.06 -19.48
N GLN A 644 -12.09 9.84 -20.24
CA GLN A 644 -11.89 11.27 -20.02
C GLN A 644 -12.59 12.06 -21.13
N THR A 645 -13.44 13.00 -20.78
CA THR A 645 -13.87 14.01 -21.74
C THR A 645 -12.72 14.99 -21.95
N GLY A 646 -12.22 15.05 -23.18
CA GLY A 646 -11.14 15.95 -23.55
C GLY A 646 -11.57 17.40 -23.48
N SER A 647 -10.62 18.28 -23.17
CA SER A 647 -10.78 19.71 -23.24
C SER A 647 -10.31 20.18 -24.60
N ALA A 648 -11.16 20.82 -25.38
CA ALA A 648 -10.75 21.46 -26.66
C ALA A 648 -9.78 22.63 -26.43
N SER A 649 -9.71 23.09 -25.19
CA SER A 649 -8.82 24.15 -24.73
C SER A 649 -8.25 23.76 -23.36
N GLY A 650 -7.09 24.26 -22.99
CA GLY A 650 -6.54 24.07 -21.65
C GLY A 650 -7.44 24.71 -20.60
N THR A 651 -7.13 24.43 -19.36
CA THR A 651 -7.85 24.97 -18.19
C THR A 651 -6.88 25.75 -17.31
N CYS A 652 -7.40 26.64 -16.46
CA CYS A 652 -6.59 27.41 -15.52
C CYS A 652 -7.38 27.66 -14.22
N THR A 653 -6.66 27.98 -13.15
CA THR A 653 -7.25 28.27 -11.84
C THR A 653 -8.01 29.58 -11.85
N PHE A 654 -8.94 29.73 -10.91
CA PHE A 654 -9.76 30.92 -10.72
C PHE A 654 -9.44 31.56 -9.37
N TYR A 655 -9.62 32.88 -9.28
CA TYR A 655 -9.40 33.68 -8.07
C TYR A 655 -10.55 34.63 -7.87
N GLN A 656 -11.07 34.73 -6.67
CA GLN A 656 -11.89 35.91 -6.28
C GLN A 656 -10.95 37.09 -6.11
N TRP A 657 -11.37 38.29 -6.58
CA TRP A 657 -10.47 39.44 -6.59
C TRP A 657 -9.95 39.78 -5.20
N GLY A 658 -8.65 39.84 -5.03
CA GLY A 658 -7.99 40.11 -3.76
C GLY A 658 -7.58 38.85 -2.97
N ARG A 659 -8.01 37.65 -3.37
CA ARG A 659 -7.60 36.38 -2.70
C ARG A 659 -6.31 35.83 -3.26
N LYS A 660 -5.50 35.25 -2.36
CA LYS A 660 -4.23 34.59 -2.69
C LYS A 660 -4.40 33.15 -3.15
N ASP A 661 -5.49 32.49 -2.76
CA ASP A 661 -5.70 31.05 -2.96
C ASP A 661 -6.44 30.78 -4.28
N PRO A 662 -5.96 29.81 -5.07
CA PRO A 662 -6.63 29.39 -6.28
C PRO A 662 -7.86 28.54 -5.96
N PHE A 663 -8.91 28.73 -6.76
CA PHE A 663 -9.98 27.76 -6.89
C PHE A 663 -9.66 26.80 -8.04
N PRO A 664 -10.09 25.54 -7.93
CA PRO A 664 -9.80 24.52 -8.91
C PRO A 664 -10.25 24.90 -10.32
N PRO A 665 -9.54 24.45 -11.36
CA PRO A 665 -9.93 24.64 -12.74
C PRO A 665 -11.24 23.90 -13.08
N SER A 666 -11.75 24.10 -14.28
CA SER A 666 -12.82 23.29 -14.86
C SER A 666 -12.25 21.93 -15.33
N ASN A 667 -13.13 20.98 -15.67
CA ASN A 667 -12.77 19.78 -16.39
C ASN A 667 -12.66 19.99 -17.92
N GLY A 668 -12.63 21.23 -18.37
CA GLY A 668 -12.67 21.61 -19.79
C GLY A 668 -14.08 21.93 -20.30
N SER A 669 -15.08 21.85 -19.44
CA SER A 669 -16.46 22.24 -19.64
C SER A 669 -16.97 23.06 -18.44
N ASN A 670 -18.25 23.42 -18.41
CA ASN A 670 -18.88 24.11 -17.27
C ASN A 670 -19.06 23.18 -16.04
N SER A 671 -18.16 22.23 -15.83
CA SER A 671 -18.20 21.27 -14.73
C SER A 671 -16.90 21.31 -13.93
N ASN A 672 -17.02 21.02 -12.63
CA ASN A 672 -15.87 20.93 -11.75
C ASN A 672 -14.98 19.73 -12.11
N ILE A 673 -13.67 19.92 -11.99
CA ILE A 673 -12.72 18.80 -12.00
C ILE A 673 -12.85 18.00 -10.71
N THR A 674 -12.51 16.72 -10.75
CA THR A 674 -12.40 15.90 -9.53
C THR A 674 -11.22 16.37 -8.70
N LEU A 675 -11.44 16.58 -7.40
CA LEU A 675 -10.41 16.96 -6.45
C LEU A 675 -10.04 15.79 -5.57
N TYR A 676 -8.78 15.74 -5.23
CA TYR A 676 -8.21 14.77 -4.34
C TYR A 676 -7.70 15.50 -3.10
N ALA A 677 -8.15 15.09 -1.93
CA ALA A 677 -7.73 15.64 -0.64
C ALA A 677 -7.10 14.53 0.21
N TYR A 678 -6.16 14.91 1.04
CA TYR A 678 -5.40 13.97 1.87
C TYR A 678 -6.22 13.32 2.99
N GLU A 679 -7.12 14.09 3.62
CA GLU A 679 -7.83 13.67 4.84
C GLU A 679 -9.29 13.22 4.62
N THR A 680 -9.81 13.25 3.41
CA THR A 680 -11.21 12.90 3.12
C THR A 680 -11.33 12.16 1.79
N THR A 681 -12.18 11.11 1.76
CA THR A 681 -12.55 10.39 0.53
C THR A 681 -13.63 11.10 -0.29
N THR A 682 -14.13 12.23 0.18
CA THR A 682 -15.16 13.03 -0.49
C THR A 682 -14.56 14.33 -1.00
N ASN A 683 -14.96 14.76 -2.21
CA ASN A 683 -14.57 16.05 -2.75
C ASN A 683 -14.98 17.17 -1.78
N PRO A 684 -14.06 18.06 -1.37
CA PRO A 684 -14.40 19.14 -0.46
C PRO A 684 -15.47 20.06 -1.06
N THR A 685 -16.35 20.56 -0.23
CA THR A 685 -17.37 21.54 -0.64
C THR A 685 -16.70 22.88 -0.91
N MET A 686 -16.73 23.34 -2.15
CA MET A 686 -16.11 24.60 -2.58
C MET A 686 -16.97 25.84 -2.35
N LYS A 687 -18.14 25.72 -1.70
CA LYS A 687 -19.15 26.77 -1.74
C LYS A 687 -19.64 27.16 -0.35
N ASN A 688 -19.51 28.45 -0.06
CA ASN A 688 -20.27 29.11 1.01
C ASN A 688 -20.78 30.47 0.49
N LEU A 689 -22.07 30.70 0.55
CA LEU A 689 -22.74 31.90 0.00
C LEU A 689 -22.79 33.07 0.97
N ALA A 690 -22.05 33.06 2.08
CA ALA A 690 -21.95 34.19 2.98
C ALA A 690 -20.76 35.08 2.63
N GLN A 691 -20.87 36.41 2.80
CA GLN A 691 -19.70 37.28 2.87
C GLN A 691 -18.84 36.88 4.06
N THR A 692 -17.54 37.12 3.97
CA THR A 692 -16.63 36.83 5.05
C THR A 692 -15.61 37.95 5.25
N ASN A 693 -14.73 37.82 6.22
CA ASN A 693 -13.55 38.67 6.35
C ASN A 693 -12.29 38.00 5.80
N ILE A 694 -11.25 38.78 5.63
CA ILE A 694 -9.96 38.29 5.09
C ILE A 694 -9.38 37.16 5.98
N GLN A 695 -9.46 37.31 7.30
CA GLN A 695 -9.02 36.31 8.28
C GLN A 695 -9.67 34.95 8.03
N THR A 696 -11.00 34.90 7.91
CA THR A 696 -11.75 33.67 7.68
C THR A 696 -11.42 33.07 6.31
N SER A 697 -11.19 33.90 5.28
CA SER A 697 -10.81 33.42 3.96
C SER A 697 -9.43 32.71 3.94
N ILE A 698 -8.49 33.17 4.77
CA ILE A 698 -7.19 32.53 4.95
C ILE A 698 -7.35 31.14 5.58
N MET A 699 -8.20 31.01 6.59
CA MET A 699 -8.47 29.74 7.26
C MET A 699 -9.23 28.73 6.38
N ASN A 700 -9.89 29.20 5.32
CA ASN A 700 -10.72 28.39 4.43
C ASN A 700 -10.37 28.62 2.96
N PRO A 701 -9.19 28.21 2.51
CA PRO A 701 -8.67 28.54 1.18
C PRO A 701 -9.53 27.98 0.03
N LEU A 702 -10.22 26.86 0.24
CA LEU A 702 -11.09 26.25 -0.78
C LEU A 702 -12.56 26.72 -0.71
N THR A 703 -12.94 27.53 0.28
CA THR A 703 -14.32 28.00 0.39
C THR A 703 -14.55 29.21 -0.52
N PHE A 704 -15.50 29.11 -1.44
CA PHE A 704 -15.92 30.18 -2.32
C PHE A 704 -17.01 30.99 -1.65
N TYR A 705 -16.76 32.28 -1.44
CA TYR A 705 -17.67 33.20 -0.71
C TYR A 705 -18.43 34.10 -1.67
N GLY A 706 -19.76 34.23 -1.49
CA GLY A 706 -20.64 35.10 -2.25
C GLY A 706 -22.08 34.91 -1.82
N THR A 707 -22.83 36.00 -1.72
CA THR A 707 -24.22 36.00 -1.24
C THR A 707 -25.21 36.60 -2.24
N GLY A 708 -24.85 36.65 -3.53
CA GLY A 708 -25.51 37.55 -4.45
C GLY A 708 -25.13 39.02 -4.20
N THR A 709 -24.21 39.27 -3.24
CA THR A 709 -23.61 40.59 -3.05
C THR A 709 -22.36 40.75 -3.89
N ALA A 710 -21.98 41.98 -4.20
CA ALA A 710 -20.92 42.30 -5.11
C ALA A 710 -19.50 41.91 -4.62
N SER A 711 -19.28 41.82 -3.31
CA SER A 711 -17.96 41.48 -2.72
C SER A 711 -18.02 40.22 -1.86
N TRP A 712 -17.00 39.41 -1.94
CA TRP A 712 -16.81 38.21 -1.09
C TRP A 712 -16.39 38.60 0.35
N GLU A 713 -15.75 39.75 0.52
CA GLU A 713 -15.28 40.26 1.80
C GLU A 713 -16.06 41.50 2.19
N ASN A 714 -16.14 41.81 3.49
CA ASN A 714 -16.97 42.81 4.09
C ASN A 714 -16.23 44.11 4.50
N THR A 715 -14.93 44.22 4.18
CA THR A 715 -14.11 45.38 4.61
C THR A 715 -13.82 46.41 3.53
N SER A 716 -14.21 46.14 2.28
CA SER A 716 -13.93 47.02 1.11
C SER A 716 -12.44 47.33 0.92
N ALA A 717 -11.55 46.36 1.22
CA ALA A 717 -10.12 46.50 1.01
C ALA A 717 -9.81 46.51 -0.51
N PHE A 718 -9.26 47.65 -1.01
CA PHE A 718 -8.99 47.83 -2.45
C PHE A 718 -7.58 47.42 -2.87
N ASP A 719 -6.73 47.23 -1.91
CA ASP A 719 -5.29 47.08 -2.08
C ASP A 719 -4.79 45.63 -1.88
N LEU A 720 -5.69 44.66 -1.88
CA LEU A 720 -5.33 43.28 -1.56
C LEU A 720 -4.28 42.67 -2.51
N TRP A 721 -4.19 43.09 -3.75
CA TRP A 721 -3.16 42.67 -4.69
C TRP A 721 -2.12 43.74 -5.02
N ASN A 722 -2.38 45.02 -4.67
CA ASN A 722 -1.49 46.14 -4.93
C ASN A 722 -1.45 47.06 -3.72
N VAL A 723 -0.38 46.97 -2.93
CA VAL A 723 -0.23 47.68 -1.66
C VAL A 723 -0.52 49.18 -1.83
N GLY A 724 -1.43 49.71 -1.00
CA GLY A 724 -1.76 51.14 -0.96
C GLY A 724 -2.49 51.66 -2.20
N ASN A 725 -2.86 50.79 -3.14
CA ASN A 725 -3.60 51.24 -4.33
C ASN A 725 -5.09 51.44 -4.07
N MET A 726 -5.52 52.67 -4.00
CA MET A 726 -6.92 53.09 -3.87
C MET A 726 -7.54 53.63 -5.16
N ALA A 727 -6.76 53.67 -6.26
CA ALA A 727 -7.22 54.21 -7.54
C ALA A 727 -8.19 53.26 -8.23
N THR A 728 -9.36 53.74 -8.61
CA THR A 728 -10.43 52.98 -9.28
C THR A 728 -10.48 53.26 -10.80
N ASP A 729 -9.74 54.23 -11.30
CA ASP A 729 -9.59 54.53 -12.71
C ASP A 729 -8.63 53.57 -13.42
N VAL A 730 -8.67 53.61 -14.75
CA VAL A 730 -7.68 52.89 -15.58
C VAL A 730 -6.38 53.69 -15.57
N ASN A 731 -5.29 53.00 -15.15
CA ASN A 731 -3.98 53.67 -15.02
C ASN A 731 -2.82 52.68 -15.16
N PHE A 732 -1.63 53.24 -15.38
CA PHE A 732 -0.34 52.51 -15.35
C PHE A 732 0.42 52.71 -14.05
N ASN A 733 -0.29 52.88 -12.93
CA ASN A 733 0.34 52.97 -11.62
C ASN A 733 1.17 51.70 -11.36
N LEU A 734 2.29 51.92 -10.69
CA LEU A 734 3.14 50.80 -10.32
C LEU A 734 2.35 49.86 -9.39
N VAL A 735 2.41 48.60 -9.68
CA VAL A 735 1.88 47.57 -8.79
C VAL A 735 2.94 47.19 -7.78
N THR A 736 2.70 47.52 -6.51
CA THR A 736 3.50 46.99 -5.40
C THR A 736 2.86 45.69 -4.94
N LYS A 737 3.48 44.58 -5.27
CA LYS A 737 3.02 43.24 -4.97
C LYS A 737 2.75 43.05 -3.48
N SER A 738 1.49 42.78 -3.13
CA SER A 738 1.09 42.57 -1.74
C SER A 738 1.39 41.15 -1.28
N VAL A 739 1.29 40.91 0.02
CA VAL A 739 1.39 39.57 0.61
C VAL A 739 0.29 38.62 0.13
N TYR A 740 -0.83 39.13 -0.40
CA TYR A 740 -1.94 38.33 -0.97
C TYR A 740 -1.89 38.16 -2.49
N ASP A 741 -0.92 38.74 -3.19
CA ASP A 741 -0.80 38.51 -4.62
C ASP A 741 -0.51 37.02 -4.90
N PRO A 742 -1.27 36.34 -5.78
CA PRO A 742 -1.15 34.91 -6.04
C PRO A 742 0.02 34.52 -6.93
N SER A 743 0.71 35.49 -7.52
CA SER A 743 1.74 35.26 -8.54
C SER A 743 2.99 34.57 -7.98
N PRO A 744 3.72 33.81 -8.80
CA PRO A 744 5.05 33.31 -8.44
C PRO A 744 6.05 34.45 -8.19
N ALA A 745 7.22 34.09 -7.67
CA ALA A 745 8.35 34.99 -7.50
C ALA A 745 8.77 35.60 -8.85
N GLY A 746 9.08 36.92 -8.87
CA GLY A 746 9.44 37.69 -10.07
C GLY A 746 8.24 38.12 -10.92
N PHE A 747 7.01 37.89 -10.44
CA PHE A 747 5.77 38.31 -11.11
C PHE A 747 4.80 38.96 -10.12
N HIS A 748 3.97 39.86 -10.63
CA HIS A 748 2.79 40.42 -9.95
C HIS A 748 1.61 40.48 -10.89
N LEU A 749 0.40 40.75 -10.40
CA LEU A 749 -0.76 40.94 -11.24
C LEU A 749 -0.66 42.27 -12.01
N PRO A 750 -1.18 42.32 -13.26
CA PRO A 750 -1.05 43.52 -14.11
C PRO A 750 -1.84 44.71 -13.57
N CYS A 751 -1.34 45.92 -13.80
CA CYS A 751 -2.08 47.14 -13.58
C CYS A 751 -3.33 47.24 -14.49
N THR A 752 -4.27 48.14 -14.20
CA THR A 752 -5.54 48.21 -14.93
C THR A 752 -5.38 48.59 -16.40
N ALA A 753 -4.44 49.48 -16.76
CA ALA A 753 -4.18 49.87 -18.13
C ALA A 753 -3.41 48.79 -18.94
N ALA A 754 -2.90 47.77 -18.28
CA ALA A 754 -2.14 46.70 -18.97
C ALA A 754 -2.94 46.00 -20.07
N PHE A 755 -4.28 45.92 -19.88
CA PHE A 755 -5.14 45.23 -20.84
C PHE A 755 -5.57 46.11 -22.03
N ASN A 756 -5.28 47.39 -22.06
CA ASN A 756 -5.62 48.26 -23.18
C ASN A 756 -4.96 47.85 -24.50
N GLY A 757 -3.89 47.06 -24.41
CA GLY A 757 -3.24 46.47 -25.57
C GLY A 757 -4.05 45.39 -26.28
N PHE A 758 -5.11 44.91 -25.70
CA PHE A 758 -5.93 43.81 -26.21
C PHE A 758 -7.24 44.38 -26.78
N THR A 759 -7.41 44.29 -28.08
CA THR A 759 -8.59 44.83 -28.78
C THR A 759 -9.08 43.81 -29.80
N THR A 760 -10.34 43.98 -30.23
CA THR A 760 -10.90 43.18 -31.33
C THR A 760 -10.13 43.41 -32.64
N GLY A 761 -9.55 44.58 -32.83
CA GLY A 761 -8.84 44.94 -34.05
C GLY A 761 -7.46 44.27 -34.19
N ASN A 762 -6.81 43.86 -33.06
CA ASN A 762 -5.52 43.19 -33.06
C ASN A 762 -5.58 41.74 -32.60
N GLY A 763 -6.77 41.14 -32.62
CA GLY A 763 -6.91 39.77 -32.16
C GLY A 763 -7.92 38.99 -32.99
N ARG A 764 -7.86 37.66 -32.86
CA ARG A 764 -8.78 36.74 -33.54
C ARG A 764 -9.20 35.61 -32.61
N TRP A 765 -10.45 35.24 -32.66
CA TRP A 765 -10.97 34.07 -32.01
C TRP A 765 -10.53 32.78 -32.74
N ASN A 766 -10.23 31.74 -32.00
CA ASN A 766 -9.91 30.40 -32.52
C ASN A 766 -10.93 29.38 -31.98
N ASP A 767 -11.77 28.89 -32.86
CA ASP A 767 -12.82 27.92 -32.53
C ASP A 767 -12.28 26.52 -32.17
N THR A 768 -11.10 26.19 -32.64
CA THR A 768 -10.49 24.87 -32.34
C THR A 768 -9.89 24.88 -30.94
N THR A 769 -9.11 25.88 -30.59
CA THR A 769 -8.42 25.94 -29.29
C THR A 769 -9.26 26.68 -28.22
N LYS A 770 -10.41 27.24 -28.59
CA LYS A 770 -11.33 27.95 -27.69
C LYS A 770 -10.62 29.07 -26.90
N GLY A 771 -10.10 30.05 -27.62
CA GLY A 771 -9.40 31.21 -27.06
C GLY A 771 -9.19 32.30 -28.07
N TYR A 772 -8.51 33.37 -27.66
CA TYR A 772 -8.25 34.55 -28.46
C TYR A 772 -6.73 34.69 -28.65
N THR A 773 -6.32 34.86 -29.90
CA THR A 773 -4.92 35.16 -30.24
C THR A 773 -4.80 36.63 -30.55
N PHE A 774 -3.95 37.35 -29.83
CA PHE A 774 -3.66 38.77 -30.05
C PHE A 774 -2.31 38.96 -30.66
N THR A 775 -2.17 39.91 -31.57
CA THR A 775 -0.94 40.31 -32.23
C THR A 775 -0.63 41.76 -31.87
N ASN A 776 0.01 41.96 -30.69
CA ASN A 776 0.38 43.27 -30.19
C ASN A 776 1.80 43.22 -29.60
N GLY A 777 2.79 43.40 -30.44
CA GLY A 777 4.21 43.15 -30.16
C GLY A 777 4.59 41.75 -30.58
N VAL A 778 4.17 40.72 -29.80
CA VAL A 778 4.29 39.30 -30.17
C VAL A 778 2.91 38.68 -30.25
N GLU A 779 2.79 37.58 -30.95
CA GLU A 779 1.53 36.79 -30.90
C GLU A 779 1.38 36.15 -29.55
N THR A 780 0.26 36.44 -28.88
CA THR A 780 -0.09 35.90 -27.57
C THR A 780 -1.44 35.20 -27.59
N TYR A 781 -1.50 33.97 -27.09
CA TYR A 781 -2.73 33.22 -26.99
C TYR A 781 -3.34 33.36 -25.57
N TRP A 782 -4.65 33.62 -25.49
CA TRP A 782 -5.42 33.77 -24.26
C TRP A 782 -6.60 32.82 -24.26
N GLN A 783 -6.65 31.99 -23.23
CA GLN A 783 -7.63 30.94 -23.11
C GLN A 783 -8.99 31.42 -22.67
N ALA A 784 -10.06 30.85 -23.24
CA ALA A 784 -11.43 31.01 -22.78
C ALA A 784 -11.73 30.09 -21.58
N CYS A 785 -11.12 30.33 -20.44
CA CYS A 785 -11.28 29.52 -19.22
C CYS A 785 -12.68 29.61 -18.59
N GLY A 786 -13.54 30.56 -19.04
CA GLY A 786 -14.79 30.84 -18.36
C GLY A 786 -14.62 31.58 -17.03
N TYR A 787 -15.60 31.41 -16.13
CA TYR A 787 -15.58 32.02 -14.82
C TYR A 787 -16.37 31.21 -13.80
N ARG A 788 -16.17 31.49 -12.51
CA ARG A 788 -17.02 31.04 -11.41
C ARG A 788 -17.98 32.16 -11.02
N ALA A 789 -19.28 31.87 -11.01
CA ALA A 789 -20.32 32.86 -10.72
C ALA A 789 -20.28 33.32 -9.25
N TYR A 790 -20.48 34.58 -9.01
CA TYR A 790 -20.40 35.25 -7.71
C TYR A 790 -21.44 34.76 -6.70
N ASP A 791 -22.58 34.29 -7.18
CA ASP A 791 -23.75 33.87 -6.40
C ASP A 791 -23.81 32.36 -6.14
N SER A 792 -23.03 31.57 -6.88
CA SER A 792 -23.14 30.12 -6.84
C SER A 792 -21.80 29.39 -6.82
N GLY A 793 -20.70 30.02 -7.21
CA GLY A 793 -19.41 29.39 -7.43
C GLY A 793 -19.40 28.42 -8.60
N SER A 794 -20.51 28.29 -9.34
CA SER A 794 -20.64 27.42 -10.50
C SER A 794 -19.83 27.94 -11.68
N LEU A 795 -19.38 27.02 -12.51
CA LEU A 795 -18.61 27.33 -13.72
C LEU A 795 -19.54 27.71 -14.87
N HIS A 796 -19.17 28.76 -15.59
CA HIS A 796 -19.88 29.27 -16.76
C HIS A 796 -18.90 29.64 -17.87
N ASN A 797 -19.36 29.62 -19.11
CA ASN A 797 -18.66 30.08 -20.32
C ASN A 797 -17.29 29.47 -20.59
N VAL A 798 -17.02 28.30 -20.01
CA VAL A 798 -15.79 27.55 -20.29
C VAL A 798 -15.76 27.18 -21.77
N GLY A 799 -14.66 27.50 -22.44
CA GLY A 799 -14.47 27.30 -23.88
C GLY A 799 -15.22 28.32 -24.77
N SER A 800 -15.91 29.30 -24.21
CA SER A 800 -16.62 30.33 -24.99
C SER A 800 -16.21 31.78 -24.65
N SER A 801 -15.71 32.03 -23.43
CA SER A 801 -15.24 33.37 -23.04
C SER A 801 -14.07 33.29 -22.07
N GLY A 802 -13.14 34.23 -22.13
CA GLY A 802 -12.05 34.42 -21.17
C GLY A 802 -12.28 35.64 -20.28
N TYR A 803 -11.91 35.54 -19.01
CA TYR A 803 -12.02 36.60 -17.99
C TYR A 803 -10.74 36.60 -17.14
N TYR A 804 -10.07 37.75 -17.08
CA TYR A 804 -8.74 37.88 -16.43
C TYR A 804 -8.66 39.10 -15.55
N TRP A 805 -8.51 38.95 -14.24
CA TRP A 805 -8.38 40.05 -13.30
C TRP A 805 -7.11 40.88 -13.49
N SER A 806 -7.20 42.19 -13.27
CA SER A 806 -6.07 43.07 -12.94
C SER A 806 -5.94 43.28 -11.43
N ALA A 807 -4.82 43.85 -10.98
CA ALA A 807 -4.59 44.21 -9.58
C ALA A 807 -5.38 45.41 -9.10
N GLY A 808 -6.03 46.16 -9.99
CA GLY A 808 -6.74 47.39 -9.62
C GLY A 808 -8.24 47.23 -9.41
N PRO A 809 -8.82 47.89 -8.42
CA PRO A 809 -10.28 47.99 -8.22
C PRO A 809 -10.92 48.83 -9.29
N SER A 810 -12.24 48.72 -9.41
CA SER A 810 -13.07 49.58 -10.26
C SER A 810 -14.03 50.40 -9.42
N TYR A 811 -14.64 49.77 -8.43
CA TYR A 811 -15.54 50.39 -7.41
C TYR A 811 -15.29 49.67 -6.09
N THR A 812 -16.02 50.11 -5.04
CA THR A 812 -15.92 49.48 -3.70
C THR A 812 -16.14 47.96 -3.68
N THR A 813 -16.91 47.46 -4.64
CA THR A 813 -17.32 46.07 -4.72
C THR A 813 -16.84 45.36 -5.99
N SER A 814 -16.10 46.07 -6.87
CA SER A 814 -15.76 45.58 -8.19
C SER A 814 -14.27 45.68 -8.49
N GLY A 815 -13.73 44.71 -9.21
CA GLY A 815 -12.39 44.70 -9.80
C GLY A 815 -12.44 44.94 -11.33
N ARG A 816 -11.34 45.39 -11.90
CA ARG A 816 -11.16 45.49 -13.36
C ARG A 816 -10.60 44.21 -13.94
N TYR A 817 -11.07 43.90 -15.17
CA TYR A 817 -10.66 42.69 -15.86
C TYR A 817 -10.68 42.87 -17.39
N LEU A 818 -9.90 42.01 -18.08
CA LEU A 818 -10.02 41.74 -19.51
C LEU A 818 -11.08 40.66 -19.71
N SER A 819 -11.99 40.84 -20.68
CA SER A 819 -12.81 39.74 -21.20
C SER A 819 -12.82 39.71 -22.72
N PHE A 820 -13.04 38.50 -23.25
CA PHE A 820 -13.18 38.25 -24.68
C PHE A 820 -14.05 37.03 -24.94
N SER A 821 -14.63 37.00 -26.13
CA SER A 821 -15.38 35.87 -26.72
C SER A 821 -15.27 35.91 -28.22
N SER A 822 -15.90 35.00 -28.94
CA SER A 822 -16.03 35.08 -30.41
C SER A 822 -16.71 36.40 -30.86
N GLY A 823 -17.47 37.05 -29.99
CA GLY A 823 -18.14 38.32 -30.30
C GLY A 823 -17.29 39.59 -30.11
N GLY A 824 -16.09 39.48 -29.54
CA GLY A 824 -15.19 40.63 -29.36
C GLY A 824 -14.42 40.63 -28.03
N VAL A 825 -13.76 41.78 -27.77
CA VAL A 825 -12.84 41.98 -26.62
C VAL A 825 -13.26 43.24 -25.85
N ASN A 826 -13.33 43.12 -24.54
CA ASN A 826 -13.45 44.24 -23.60
C ASN A 826 -12.24 44.28 -22.67
N PRO A 827 -11.27 45.18 -22.89
CA PRO A 827 -10.04 45.25 -22.08
C PRO A 827 -10.26 45.89 -20.69
N GLN A 828 -11.42 46.55 -20.46
CA GLN A 828 -11.67 47.33 -19.26
C GLN A 828 -13.02 46.99 -18.63
N GLY A 829 -13.34 45.68 -18.62
CA GLY A 829 -14.52 45.21 -17.90
C GLY A 829 -14.44 45.54 -16.39
N SER A 830 -15.60 45.69 -15.79
CA SER A 830 -15.75 45.87 -14.35
C SER A 830 -16.81 44.90 -13.84
N ASN A 831 -16.48 44.13 -12.82
CA ASN A 831 -17.43 43.17 -12.24
C ASN A 831 -17.17 42.93 -10.77
N PHE A 832 -18.12 42.29 -10.12
CA PHE A 832 -18.11 42.00 -8.69
C PHE A 832 -16.89 41.18 -8.25
N ARG A 833 -16.26 41.58 -7.16
CA ARG A 833 -15.07 40.96 -6.58
C ARG A 833 -15.32 39.52 -6.16
N ALA A 834 -16.58 39.15 -5.95
CA ALA A 834 -16.99 37.81 -5.62
C ALA A 834 -16.92 36.82 -6.81
N TYR A 835 -16.85 37.28 -8.06
CA TYR A 835 -16.60 36.38 -9.21
C TYR A 835 -15.21 35.71 -9.10
N GLY A 836 -15.13 34.48 -9.55
CA GLY A 836 -13.86 33.79 -9.75
C GLY A 836 -13.40 33.92 -11.20
N PHE A 837 -12.39 34.73 -11.48
CA PHE A 837 -11.76 34.86 -12.79
C PHE A 837 -10.34 34.36 -12.75
N SER A 838 -9.77 34.06 -13.90
CA SER A 838 -8.38 33.70 -14.01
C SER A 838 -7.46 34.89 -13.84
N VAL A 839 -6.17 34.67 -13.67
CA VAL A 839 -5.14 35.71 -13.62
C VAL A 839 -3.99 35.35 -14.56
N ARG A 840 -3.35 36.34 -15.15
CA ARG A 840 -2.14 36.17 -15.96
C ARG A 840 -1.16 37.23 -15.55
N PRO A 841 -0.16 36.88 -14.72
CA PRO A 841 0.81 37.81 -14.17
C PRO A 841 1.71 38.48 -15.21
N VAL A 842 2.30 39.61 -14.85
CA VAL A 842 3.38 40.29 -15.57
C VAL A 842 4.68 40.26 -14.75
N SER A 843 5.83 40.28 -15.39
CA SER A 843 7.11 40.33 -14.68
C SER A 843 7.27 41.61 -13.89
N GLU A 844 7.93 41.54 -12.73
CA GLU A 844 8.32 42.65 -11.88
C GLU A 844 9.34 43.55 -12.51
#